data_01b3dad2b7bc5462cbacdb0594851508
#
_entry.id   01b3dad2b7bc5462cbacdb0594851508
#
_cell.length_a   1.000
_cell.length_b   1.000
_cell.length_c   1.000
_cell.angle_alpha   90.00
_cell.angle_beta   90.00
_cell.angle_gamma   90.00
#
_symmetry.space_group_name_H-M   'P 1'
#
loop_
_entity.id
_entity.type
_entity.pdbx_description
1 polymer ?
#
loop_
_entity_poly.entity_id
_entity_poly.type
_entity_poly.pdbx_seq_one_letter_code
_entity_poly.pdbx_strand_id
1 'polypeptide(L)'
;MEGFHEVVQTEWGKPLNTMLPIKRLHIKMARLAKGLKKWRKEKIGNTRLQLAITKEVLLQLEMAQELRPLSDQENELRKRLKARSTGLAVIEKSRMRQRSRLTYIRSGDANTKLFHMKANARRRKNYIHCLQKEGGLVFSQDEKEKVVGDYFSEHLGTSTARTLSLNWQALGYTPRNLQQLELPFTQDEVRHTVLEMPPEKALGPDGFTGAFFKACWEIIKDDLLAAINNLFQLHSQGFELMNSANIVLLPKKTDALRITDYRPISLMHSFAKNFAKLLANRLAPHLNSLVSNCQSAFIKKRSIHDNFLYVQSMVRKMHKEKMPTLFMKLDIHKAFDTVNWSYLLEVLRALGFGPRWCEWVSILFRTATSRVMLNGLLGPSFHHARGVRQGDPLSPMLFILAMDPLQRILEFATQMGALSPVPSSTARWRTSLYADDAAIFINPRKEDIDAIKVILQAFGNISGLHINLEKSSVHPIRCDEIDLDHVLTSFAGIRGSFPCRYLGLQLHTRSLRKVHVQPLIERIGQRLPGWKGKWLNRAGRLALVSSVLSAMPTYHLTVFPLAAWARKSIDKIRRSFLWKGEENANGGHCLVNWPTVTRPKDLGGLGIPDLNKFSRALRLRWLWQDWVDTSKPWAGMELPCNDLDRALFNASTRVTIGDGQKARFWHDSWLDGEAPKHLAPSLFELVRCKNRSIHLELRNNGWVAALRGQITTASQVEEFISLWIRLQDIHLTPGTPDTITWKWTANGAYSTRSAYRIQFCGSYRAFRSDLIWKAFTENKCKVFVWTMAREKILTADNLQKRGWPHQDRCALCNGPLETCLHLALLCPFTRAV
;
A
#
# COMPACT_ATOMS: atom_id res chain seq x y z
N MET A 1 6.27 -1.13 -31.55
CA MET A 1 7.24 -0.57 -32.49
C MET A 1 7.42 -1.57 -33.58
N GLU A 2 7.34 -1.13 -34.79
CA GLU A 2 7.53 -1.95 -36.00
C GLU A 2 8.94 -2.56 -36.01
N GLY A 3 9.06 -3.83 -36.37
CA GLY A 3 10.32 -4.59 -36.37
C GLY A 3 10.81 -5.10 -35.00
N PHE A 4 10.12 -4.80 -33.90
CA PHE A 4 10.57 -5.26 -32.56
C PHE A 4 10.50 -6.79 -32.40
N HIS A 5 9.37 -7.38 -32.79
CA HIS A 5 9.18 -8.83 -32.67
C HIS A 5 10.10 -9.60 -33.62
N GLU A 6 10.33 -9.09 -34.82
CA GLU A 6 11.25 -9.66 -35.82
C GLU A 6 12.67 -9.75 -35.27
N VAL A 7 13.18 -8.65 -34.67
CA VAL A 7 14.51 -8.66 -34.04
C VAL A 7 14.58 -9.67 -32.90
N VAL A 8 13.50 -9.77 -32.10
CA VAL A 8 13.45 -10.73 -30.99
C VAL A 8 13.49 -12.16 -31.55
N GLN A 9 12.68 -12.49 -32.55
CA GLN A 9 12.65 -13.81 -33.19
C GLN A 9 14.00 -14.17 -33.84
N THR A 10 14.59 -13.25 -34.60
CA THR A 10 15.88 -13.46 -35.26
C THR A 10 17.00 -13.72 -34.26
N GLU A 11 17.12 -12.86 -33.23
CA GLU A 11 18.17 -13.00 -32.23
C GLU A 11 17.95 -14.24 -31.33
N TRP A 12 16.71 -14.58 -31.02
CA TRP A 12 16.37 -15.72 -30.19
C TRP A 12 16.52 -17.05 -30.90
N GLY A 13 16.22 -17.09 -32.22
CA GLY A 13 16.28 -18.29 -33.06
C GLY A 13 17.68 -18.74 -33.48
N LYS A 14 18.73 -17.89 -33.31
CA LYS A 14 20.11 -18.26 -33.70
C LYS A 14 20.55 -19.51 -32.93
N PRO A 15 21.16 -20.52 -33.61
CA PRO A 15 21.55 -21.79 -33.01
C PRO A 15 22.59 -21.62 -31.90
N LEU A 16 22.62 -22.57 -30.99
CA LEU A 16 23.55 -22.66 -29.84
C LEU A 16 23.98 -24.09 -29.60
N ASN A 17 25.26 -24.31 -29.34
CA ASN A 17 25.87 -25.62 -29.07
C ASN A 17 25.89 -25.97 -27.56
N THR A 18 24.85 -25.63 -26.80
CA THR A 18 24.78 -25.99 -25.37
C THR A 18 23.52 -26.77 -25.06
N MET A 19 23.69 -27.88 -24.37
CA MET A 19 22.61 -28.77 -23.93
C MET A 19 21.98 -28.31 -22.60
N LEU A 20 22.66 -27.47 -21.81
CA LEU A 20 22.19 -27.04 -20.49
C LEU A 20 21.12 -25.92 -20.62
N PRO A 21 19.86 -26.19 -20.25
CA PRO A 21 18.76 -25.25 -20.46
C PRO A 21 18.98 -23.85 -19.83
N ILE A 22 19.55 -23.81 -18.63
CA ILE A 22 19.80 -22.56 -17.91
C ILE A 22 20.89 -21.73 -18.61
N LYS A 23 22.01 -22.35 -19.01
CA LYS A 23 23.07 -21.68 -19.78
C LYS A 23 22.56 -21.22 -21.14
N ARG A 24 21.76 -22.03 -21.82
CA ARG A 24 21.13 -21.69 -23.09
C ARG A 24 20.28 -20.42 -22.97
N LEU A 25 19.40 -20.38 -21.96
CA LEU A 25 18.56 -19.21 -21.69
C LEU A 25 19.43 -17.97 -21.40
N HIS A 26 20.46 -18.10 -20.57
CA HIS A 26 21.38 -16.99 -20.27
C HIS A 26 22.03 -16.41 -21.53
N ILE A 27 22.58 -17.27 -22.39
CA ILE A 27 23.26 -16.84 -23.62
C ILE A 27 22.25 -16.16 -24.57
N LYS A 28 21.06 -16.75 -24.77
CA LYS A 28 19.99 -16.15 -25.58
C LYS A 28 19.58 -14.77 -25.08
N MET A 29 19.39 -14.62 -23.78
CA MET A 29 19.05 -13.32 -23.16
C MET A 29 20.18 -12.30 -23.36
N ALA A 30 21.43 -12.67 -23.10
CA ALA A 30 22.57 -11.77 -23.28
C ALA A 30 22.74 -11.31 -24.73
N ARG A 31 22.61 -12.24 -25.70
CA ARG A 31 22.65 -11.96 -27.14
C ARG A 31 21.50 -11.01 -27.55
N LEU A 32 20.28 -11.32 -27.12
CA LEU A 32 19.11 -10.49 -27.39
C LEU A 32 19.28 -9.08 -26.83
N ALA A 33 19.82 -8.92 -25.62
CA ALA A 33 20.08 -7.60 -25.04
C ALA A 33 21.05 -6.77 -25.91
N LYS A 34 22.07 -7.41 -26.52
CA LYS A 34 22.99 -6.75 -27.47
C LYS A 34 22.25 -6.39 -28.76
N GLY A 35 21.48 -7.31 -29.35
CA GLY A 35 20.69 -7.09 -30.55
C GLY A 35 19.68 -5.93 -30.39
N LEU A 36 18.93 -5.92 -29.29
CA LEU A 36 17.99 -4.84 -29.01
C LEU A 36 18.66 -3.47 -28.76
N LYS A 37 19.87 -3.44 -28.18
CA LYS A 37 20.65 -2.19 -28.07
C LYS A 37 21.05 -1.67 -29.46
N LYS A 38 21.50 -2.54 -30.38
CA LYS A 38 21.86 -2.20 -31.76
C LYS A 38 20.62 -1.67 -32.50
N TRP A 39 19.52 -2.44 -32.52
CA TRP A 39 18.25 -2.06 -33.15
C TRP A 39 17.70 -0.72 -32.64
N ARG A 40 17.78 -0.48 -31.32
CA ARG A 40 17.36 0.80 -30.73
C ARG A 40 18.22 1.96 -31.24
N LYS A 41 19.54 1.77 -31.39
CA LYS A 41 20.47 2.82 -31.88
C LYS A 41 20.13 3.17 -33.32
N GLU A 42 19.83 2.18 -34.16
CA GLU A 42 19.49 2.33 -35.56
C GLU A 42 18.10 2.96 -35.78
N LYS A 43 17.07 2.40 -35.14
CA LYS A 43 15.66 2.82 -35.39
C LYS A 43 15.22 4.06 -34.60
N ILE A 44 15.70 4.21 -33.37
CA ILE A 44 15.25 5.30 -32.48
C ILE A 44 16.29 6.41 -32.39
N GLY A 45 17.56 6.07 -32.34
CA GLY A 45 18.66 7.02 -32.23
C GLY A 45 18.54 7.98 -31.04
N ASN A 46 19.00 9.22 -31.25
CA ASN A 46 18.85 10.29 -30.25
C ASN A 46 17.50 11.02 -30.45
N THR A 47 16.48 10.54 -29.75
CA THR A 47 15.12 11.10 -29.85
C THR A 47 15.02 12.60 -29.57
N ARG A 48 15.87 13.13 -28.70
CA ARG A 48 15.85 14.57 -28.39
C ARG A 48 16.41 15.40 -29.53
N LEU A 49 17.51 14.96 -30.09
CA LEU A 49 18.11 15.63 -31.25
C LEU A 49 17.16 15.57 -32.45
N GLN A 50 16.61 14.39 -32.73
CA GLN A 50 15.64 14.23 -33.82
C GLN A 50 14.40 15.10 -33.63
N LEU A 51 13.89 15.19 -32.41
CA LEU A 51 12.74 16.05 -32.11
C LEU A 51 13.09 17.55 -32.26
N ALA A 52 14.29 17.97 -31.86
CA ALA A 52 14.76 19.33 -32.03
C ALA A 52 14.89 19.68 -33.51
N ILE A 53 15.56 18.84 -34.31
CA ILE A 53 15.71 19.02 -35.77
C ILE A 53 14.33 19.07 -36.44
N THR A 54 13.43 18.10 -36.11
CA THR A 54 12.09 18.07 -36.70
C THR A 54 11.29 19.34 -36.40
N LYS A 55 11.39 19.89 -35.20
CA LYS A 55 10.73 21.13 -34.82
C LYS A 55 11.33 22.34 -35.53
N GLU A 56 12.64 22.37 -35.69
CA GLU A 56 13.32 23.44 -36.40
C GLU A 56 12.89 23.50 -37.87
N VAL A 57 12.92 22.35 -38.55
CA VAL A 57 12.45 22.29 -39.94
C VAL A 57 10.97 22.68 -40.09
N LEU A 58 10.12 22.26 -39.11
CA LEU A 58 8.71 22.69 -39.09
C LEU A 58 8.57 24.20 -38.90
N LEU A 59 9.39 24.81 -38.05
CA LEU A 59 9.40 26.26 -37.84
C LEU A 59 9.78 27.01 -39.14
N GLN A 60 10.83 26.52 -39.84
CA GLN A 60 11.25 27.11 -41.12
C GLN A 60 10.14 27.01 -42.17
N LEU A 61 9.43 25.88 -42.25
CA LEU A 61 8.27 25.73 -43.14
C LEU A 61 7.10 26.63 -42.75
N GLU A 62 6.87 26.86 -41.47
CA GLU A 62 5.84 27.81 -41.00
C GLU A 62 6.20 29.26 -41.35
N MET A 63 7.46 29.65 -41.17
CA MET A 63 7.96 30.98 -41.59
C MET A 63 7.85 31.18 -43.12
N ALA A 64 8.20 30.16 -43.90
CA ALA A 64 8.06 30.21 -45.37
C ALA A 64 6.60 30.36 -45.76
N GLN A 65 5.66 29.70 -45.05
CA GLN A 65 4.22 29.83 -45.32
C GLN A 65 3.65 31.20 -45.05
N GLU A 66 4.26 32.01 -44.15
CA GLU A 66 3.88 33.40 -43.91
C GLU A 66 4.25 34.34 -45.09
N LEU A 67 5.29 33.95 -45.83
CA LEU A 67 5.80 34.74 -46.96
C LEU A 67 5.26 34.29 -48.33
N ARG A 68 4.95 33.01 -48.52
CA ARG A 68 4.46 32.41 -49.78
C ARG A 68 3.70 31.12 -49.55
N PRO A 69 2.83 30.70 -50.47
CA PRO A 69 2.25 29.36 -50.44
C PRO A 69 3.35 28.28 -50.48
N LEU A 70 3.19 27.23 -49.66
CA LEU A 70 4.09 26.06 -49.71
C LEU A 70 3.79 25.22 -50.97
N SER A 71 4.83 24.69 -51.61
CA SER A 71 4.68 23.71 -52.67
C SER A 71 4.09 22.39 -52.16
N ASP A 72 3.58 21.54 -53.07
CA ASP A 72 3.01 20.24 -52.69
C ASP A 72 4.03 19.35 -51.97
N GLN A 73 5.29 19.40 -52.37
CA GLN A 73 6.39 18.65 -51.73
C GLN A 73 6.66 19.17 -50.30
N GLU A 74 6.66 20.48 -50.11
CA GLU A 74 6.83 21.11 -48.77
C GLU A 74 5.63 20.78 -47.86
N ASN A 75 4.42 20.80 -48.39
CA ASN A 75 3.22 20.42 -47.67
C ASN A 75 3.25 18.94 -47.24
N GLU A 76 3.68 18.05 -48.14
CA GLU A 76 3.83 16.63 -47.80
C GLU A 76 4.94 16.40 -46.78
N LEU A 77 6.10 17.08 -46.93
CA LEU A 77 7.16 17.06 -45.93
C LEU A 77 6.65 17.55 -44.58
N ARG A 78 5.90 18.64 -44.52
CA ARG A 78 5.30 19.19 -43.32
C ARG A 78 4.36 18.19 -42.63
N LYS A 79 3.50 17.49 -43.37
CA LYS A 79 2.63 16.44 -42.84
C LYS A 79 3.44 15.30 -42.22
N ARG A 80 4.45 14.79 -42.92
CA ARG A 80 5.35 13.73 -42.43
C ARG A 80 6.12 14.16 -41.15
N LEU A 81 6.65 15.38 -41.15
CA LEU A 81 7.36 15.92 -39.99
C LEU A 81 6.45 16.14 -38.80
N LYS A 82 5.20 16.61 -38.97
CA LYS A 82 4.20 16.70 -37.90
C LYS A 82 3.91 15.32 -37.27
N ALA A 83 3.65 14.31 -38.13
CA ALA A 83 3.44 12.94 -37.64
C ALA A 83 4.67 12.40 -36.89
N ARG A 84 5.90 12.59 -37.45
CA ARG A 84 7.15 12.18 -36.82
C ARG A 84 7.40 12.90 -35.50
N SER A 85 7.19 14.24 -35.45
CA SER A 85 7.32 15.03 -34.22
C SER A 85 6.40 14.51 -33.10
N THR A 86 5.15 14.21 -33.45
CA THR A 86 4.18 13.65 -32.50
C THR A 86 4.64 12.30 -31.97
N GLY A 87 5.10 11.40 -32.84
CA GLY A 87 5.62 10.08 -32.44
C GLY A 87 6.83 10.18 -31.51
N LEU A 88 7.82 11.01 -31.86
CA LEU A 88 9.01 11.25 -31.04
C LEU A 88 8.66 11.88 -29.67
N ALA A 89 7.70 12.81 -29.65
CA ALA A 89 7.23 13.43 -28.42
C ALA A 89 6.55 12.41 -27.49
N VAL A 90 5.77 11.46 -28.03
CA VAL A 90 5.15 10.38 -27.27
C VAL A 90 6.21 9.44 -26.65
N ILE A 91 7.25 9.08 -27.42
CA ILE A 91 8.36 8.25 -26.95
C ILE A 91 9.08 8.95 -25.79
N GLU A 92 9.48 10.22 -25.95
CA GLU A 92 10.19 10.97 -24.91
C GLU A 92 9.32 11.19 -23.68
N LYS A 93 8.02 11.49 -23.84
CA LYS A 93 7.04 11.57 -22.76
C LYS A 93 6.96 10.27 -21.97
N SER A 94 6.80 9.14 -22.66
CA SER A 94 6.72 7.81 -22.00
C SER A 94 7.98 7.49 -21.23
N ARG A 95 9.15 7.76 -21.80
CA ARG A 95 10.46 7.58 -21.19
C ARG A 95 10.65 8.43 -19.92
N MET A 96 10.26 9.71 -19.98
CA MET A 96 10.37 10.61 -18.84
C MET A 96 9.34 10.28 -17.76
N ARG A 97 8.11 9.89 -18.14
CA ARG A 97 7.10 9.40 -17.20
C ARG A 97 7.62 8.21 -16.42
N GLN A 98 8.19 7.21 -17.09
CA GLN A 98 8.77 6.02 -16.44
C GLN A 98 9.89 6.40 -15.46
N ARG A 99 10.83 7.28 -15.87
CA ARG A 99 11.91 7.78 -15.01
C ARG A 99 11.42 8.60 -13.82
N SER A 100 10.35 9.38 -14.01
CA SER A 100 9.76 10.20 -12.95
C SER A 100 9.02 9.38 -11.89
N ARG A 101 8.59 8.16 -12.23
CA ARG A 101 7.72 7.30 -11.39
C ARG A 101 6.36 7.93 -11.04
N LEU A 102 5.88 8.88 -11.85
CA LEU A 102 4.57 9.51 -11.68
C LEU A 102 3.50 8.67 -12.40
N THR A 103 3.16 7.52 -11.82
CA THR A 103 2.24 6.54 -12.43
C THR A 103 0.78 6.99 -12.42
N TYR A 104 0.40 7.89 -11.52
CA TYR A 104 -0.96 8.41 -11.39
C TYR A 104 -1.34 9.46 -12.43
N ILE A 105 -0.36 10.05 -13.14
CA ILE A 105 -0.60 10.91 -14.30
C ILE A 105 -0.51 10.07 -15.57
N ARG A 106 -1.60 9.37 -15.89
CA ARG A 106 -1.62 8.40 -17.01
C ARG A 106 -1.89 9.03 -18.38
N SER A 107 -2.71 10.07 -18.45
CA SER A 107 -3.20 10.60 -19.73
C SER A 107 -3.32 12.12 -19.71
N GLY A 108 -3.26 12.71 -20.90
CA GLY A 108 -3.86 13.99 -21.21
C GLY A 108 -3.03 15.22 -20.97
N ASP A 109 -1.96 15.19 -20.22
CA ASP A 109 -1.12 16.35 -20.08
C ASP A 109 0.25 16.13 -20.71
N ALA A 110 0.53 16.88 -21.76
CA ALA A 110 1.83 16.90 -22.44
C ALA A 110 2.94 17.52 -21.55
N ASN A 111 2.75 17.56 -20.21
CA ASN A 111 3.65 18.22 -19.31
C ASN A 111 4.94 17.41 -19.08
N THR A 112 5.74 17.30 -20.12
CA THR A 112 7.07 16.70 -20.08
C THR A 112 7.99 17.40 -19.09
N LYS A 113 7.84 18.70 -18.87
CA LYS A 113 8.63 19.51 -17.95
C LYS A 113 8.52 18.99 -16.51
N LEU A 114 7.31 18.67 -16.01
CA LEU A 114 7.11 18.09 -14.68
C LEU A 114 7.83 16.73 -14.55
N PHE A 115 7.75 15.88 -15.58
CA PHE A 115 8.41 14.58 -15.57
C PHE A 115 9.93 14.73 -15.57
N HIS A 116 10.49 15.62 -16.37
CA HIS A 116 11.92 15.93 -16.38
C HIS A 116 12.41 16.45 -15.04
N MET A 117 11.72 17.44 -14.47
CA MET A 117 12.07 17.99 -13.16
C MET A 117 12.04 16.92 -12.07
N LYS A 118 11.02 16.04 -12.08
CA LYS A 118 10.93 14.97 -11.09
C LYS A 118 12.00 13.91 -11.28
N ALA A 119 12.31 13.53 -12.49
CA ALA A 119 13.38 12.58 -12.80
C ALA A 119 14.75 13.12 -12.35
N ASN A 120 15.06 14.40 -12.63
CA ASN A 120 16.27 15.06 -12.23
C ASN A 120 16.38 15.23 -10.70
N ALA A 121 15.29 15.62 -10.05
CA ALA A 121 15.25 15.74 -8.58
C ALA A 121 15.51 14.38 -7.89
N ARG A 122 14.98 13.29 -8.45
CA ARG A 122 15.27 11.93 -7.94
C ARG A 122 16.72 11.55 -8.15
N ARG A 123 17.29 11.84 -9.32
CA ARG A 123 18.71 11.57 -9.60
C ARG A 123 19.60 12.30 -8.60
N ARG A 124 19.35 13.60 -8.36
CA ARG A 124 20.11 14.40 -7.38
C ARG A 124 19.96 13.84 -5.97
N LYS A 125 18.73 13.49 -5.56
CA LYS A 125 18.47 12.94 -4.22
C LYS A 125 19.18 11.60 -3.97
N ASN A 126 19.29 10.76 -5.00
CA ASN A 126 19.89 9.43 -4.89
C ASN A 126 21.39 9.43 -5.18
N TYR A 127 21.97 10.56 -5.60
CA TYR A 127 23.40 10.67 -5.82
C TYR A 127 24.13 10.77 -4.48
N ILE A 128 25.14 9.91 -4.28
CA ILE A 128 25.93 9.83 -3.06
C ILE A 128 27.19 10.66 -3.26
N HIS A 129 27.19 11.86 -2.67
CA HIS A 129 28.29 12.80 -2.78
C HIS A 129 29.50 12.38 -1.95
N CYS A 130 29.26 12.04 -0.67
CA CYS A 130 30.30 11.58 0.24
C CYS A 130 29.76 10.48 1.15
N LEU A 131 30.66 9.73 1.76
CA LEU A 131 30.34 8.73 2.79
C LEU A 131 31.25 8.95 4.00
N GLN A 132 30.73 8.70 5.19
CA GLN A 132 31.45 8.73 6.43
C GLN A 132 32.11 7.38 6.71
N LYS A 133 33.44 7.36 6.88
CA LYS A 133 34.23 6.23 7.35
C LYS A 133 34.87 6.58 8.71
N GLU A 134 35.40 5.61 9.42
CA GLU A 134 36.31 5.83 10.55
C GLU A 134 37.51 6.64 10.02
N GLY A 135 37.75 7.85 10.57
CA GLY A 135 38.79 8.77 10.13
C GLY A 135 38.32 9.91 9.21
N GLY A 136 37.02 10.01 8.82
CA GLY A 136 36.56 11.18 8.10
C GLY A 136 35.56 10.93 6.97
N LEU A 137 35.38 11.94 6.11
CA LEU A 137 34.51 11.90 4.95
C LEU A 137 35.26 11.52 3.70
N VAL A 138 34.74 10.59 2.92
CA VAL A 138 35.30 10.10 1.66
C VAL A 138 34.49 10.67 0.50
N PHE A 139 35.16 11.32 -0.46
CA PHE A 139 34.55 12.02 -1.58
C PHE A 139 34.83 11.35 -2.93
N SER A 140 36.04 10.76 -3.11
CA SER A 140 36.38 10.13 -4.38
C SER A 140 35.47 8.94 -4.69
N GLN A 141 35.22 8.66 -5.98
CA GLN A 141 34.34 7.58 -6.39
C GLN A 141 34.94 6.21 -6.02
N ASP A 142 36.24 6.02 -6.24
CA ASP A 142 36.95 4.76 -6.02
C ASP A 142 37.01 4.39 -4.52
N GLU A 143 37.31 5.38 -3.66
CA GLU A 143 37.28 5.17 -2.21
C GLU A 143 35.88 4.85 -1.70
N LYS A 144 34.82 5.55 -2.20
CA LYS A 144 33.45 5.22 -1.86
C LYS A 144 33.06 3.81 -2.30
N GLU A 145 33.49 3.38 -3.51
CA GLU A 145 33.29 2.02 -4.00
C GLU A 145 33.95 0.99 -3.10
N LYS A 146 35.18 1.23 -2.68
CA LYS A 146 35.91 0.36 -1.77
C LYS A 146 35.18 0.25 -0.42
N VAL A 147 34.84 1.38 0.21
CA VAL A 147 34.14 1.42 1.50
C VAL A 147 32.81 0.68 1.44
N VAL A 148 32.06 0.85 0.35
CA VAL A 148 30.76 0.18 0.17
C VAL A 148 30.95 -1.30 -0.14
N GLY A 149 31.91 -1.65 -0.98
CA GLY A 149 32.24 -3.04 -1.34
C GLY A 149 32.68 -3.84 -0.12
N ASP A 150 33.62 -3.35 0.65
CA ASP A 150 34.13 -3.99 1.87
C ASP A 150 32.98 -4.22 2.87
N TYR A 151 32.18 -3.18 3.13
CA TYR A 151 31.04 -3.25 4.04
C TYR A 151 30.02 -4.34 3.65
N PHE A 152 29.58 -4.42 2.40
CA PHE A 152 28.60 -5.41 1.99
C PHE A 152 29.19 -6.80 1.83
N SER A 153 30.46 -6.93 1.42
CA SER A 153 31.17 -8.21 1.38
C SER A 153 31.32 -8.82 2.77
N GLU A 154 31.69 -8.00 3.77
CA GLU A 154 31.75 -8.44 5.15
C GLU A 154 30.35 -8.73 5.72
N HIS A 155 29.41 -7.80 5.51
CA HIS A 155 28.11 -7.88 6.13
C HIS A 155 27.23 -8.99 5.58
N LEU A 156 27.24 -9.27 4.28
CA LEU A 156 26.41 -10.28 3.63
C LEU A 156 27.18 -11.53 3.22
N GLY A 157 28.50 -11.41 3.04
CA GLY A 157 29.37 -12.48 2.57
C GLY A 157 29.98 -13.35 3.69
N THR A 158 29.74 -13.03 4.95
CA THR A 158 30.16 -13.84 6.08
C THR A 158 28.99 -14.39 6.86
N SER A 159 29.10 -15.60 7.39
CA SER A 159 28.13 -16.17 8.33
C SER A 159 28.86 -16.61 9.58
N THR A 160 28.22 -16.43 10.73
CA THR A 160 28.67 -17.00 11.98
C THR A 160 28.12 -18.41 12.14
N ALA A 161 28.98 -19.34 12.54
CA ALA A 161 28.56 -20.70 12.87
C ALA A 161 27.56 -20.65 14.04
N ARG A 162 26.50 -21.39 13.93
CA ARG A 162 25.45 -21.49 14.94
C ARG A 162 25.75 -22.65 15.87
N THR A 163 25.76 -22.40 17.18
CA THR A 163 26.02 -23.41 18.20
C THR A 163 24.75 -23.94 18.85
N LEU A 164 23.63 -23.22 18.71
CA LEU A 164 22.35 -23.55 19.33
C LEU A 164 21.26 -23.83 18.28
N SER A 165 20.37 -24.77 18.59
CA SER A 165 19.15 -25.04 17.82
C SER A 165 17.92 -24.99 18.72
N LEU A 166 16.72 -24.81 18.13
CA LEU A 166 15.45 -24.80 18.86
C LEU A 166 14.89 -26.21 18.96
N ASN A 167 14.28 -26.52 20.10
CA ASN A 167 13.44 -27.70 20.23
C ASN A 167 12.05 -27.41 19.63
N TRP A 168 11.91 -27.71 18.33
CA TRP A 168 10.70 -27.42 17.56
C TRP A 168 9.44 -28.08 18.13
N GLN A 169 9.59 -29.31 18.67
CA GLN A 169 8.49 -30.06 19.25
C GLN A 169 7.98 -29.42 20.53
N ALA A 170 8.89 -28.97 21.42
CA ALA A 170 8.54 -28.27 22.63
C ALA A 170 7.86 -26.91 22.36
N LEU A 171 8.21 -26.26 21.24
CA LEU A 171 7.58 -25.03 20.78
C LEU A 171 6.24 -25.26 20.05
N GLY A 172 5.72 -26.49 20.04
CA GLY A 172 4.44 -26.83 19.43
C GLY A 172 4.42 -26.77 17.90
N TYR A 173 5.57 -26.92 17.24
CA TYR A 173 5.62 -27.09 15.80
C TYR A 173 5.20 -28.49 15.40
N THR A 174 4.14 -28.57 14.60
CA THR A 174 3.67 -29.81 13.99
C THR A 174 3.82 -29.71 12.50
N PRO A 175 4.56 -30.65 11.85
CA PRO A 175 4.72 -30.63 10.38
C PRO A 175 3.36 -30.68 9.69
N ARG A 176 3.14 -29.83 8.72
CA ARG A 176 1.93 -29.79 7.88
C ARG A 176 2.16 -30.51 6.58
N ASN A 177 1.10 -31.04 5.99
CA ASN A 177 1.19 -31.62 4.65
C ASN A 177 1.27 -30.47 3.62
N LEU A 178 2.46 -30.23 3.08
CA LEU A 178 2.77 -29.22 2.07
C LEU A 178 3.28 -29.84 0.76
N GLN A 179 3.05 -31.14 0.53
CA GLN A 179 3.50 -31.86 -0.66
C GLN A 179 3.08 -31.20 -1.97
N GLN A 180 1.90 -30.56 -1.99
CA GLN A 180 1.42 -29.82 -3.15
C GLN A 180 2.34 -28.67 -3.61
N LEU A 181 3.21 -28.14 -2.73
CA LEU A 181 4.19 -27.13 -3.11
C LEU A 181 5.31 -27.67 -3.98
N GLU A 182 5.54 -28.99 -3.95
CA GLU A 182 6.60 -29.69 -4.66
C GLU A 182 6.16 -30.33 -5.98
N LEU A 183 4.92 -30.13 -6.40
CA LEU A 183 4.42 -30.62 -7.68
C LEU A 183 5.17 -29.97 -8.87
N PRO A 184 5.24 -30.63 -10.03
CA PRO A 184 5.82 -30.06 -11.25
C PRO A 184 5.21 -28.68 -11.57
N PHE A 185 6.02 -27.79 -12.14
CA PHE A 185 5.54 -26.49 -12.59
C PHE A 185 4.83 -26.61 -13.93
N THR A 186 3.58 -26.15 -14.00
CA THR A 186 2.81 -26.14 -15.25
C THR A 186 3.13 -24.89 -16.09
N GLN A 187 2.91 -24.99 -17.41
CA GLN A 187 3.06 -23.84 -18.32
C GLN A 187 2.16 -22.69 -17.91
N ASP A 188 0.92 -22.97 -17.51
CA ASP A 188 -0.05 -21.94 -17.12
C ASP A 188 0.38 -21.21 -15.84
N GLU A 189 0.94 -21.91 -14.87
CA GLU A 189 1.47 -21.35 -13.65
C GLU A 189 2.64 -20.41 -13.93
N VAL A 190 3.57 -20.80 -14.80
CA VAL A 190 4.70 -19.99 -15.23
C VAL A 190 4.21 -18.76 -16.02
N ARG A 191 3.26 -18.95 -16.93
CA ARG A 191 2.65 -17.87 -17.71
C ARG A 191 1.94 -16.87 -16.81
N HIS A 192 1.16 -17.34 -15.85
CA HIS A 192 0.48 -16.49 -14.87
C HIS A 192 1.48 -15.66 -14.07
N THR A 193 2.57 -16.28 -13.60
CA THR A 193 3.66 -15.59 -12.88
C THR A 193 4.27 -14.47 -13.72
N VAL A 194 4.55 -14.72 -14.99
CA VAL A 194 5.06 -13.72 -15.94
C VAL A 194 4.03 -12.57 -16.13
N LEU A 195 2.75 -12.89 -16.29
CA LEU A 195 1.68 -11.92 -16.46
C LEU A 195 1.45 -11.04 -15.21
N GLU A 196 1.71 -11.54 -14.03
CA GLU A 196 1.65 -10.77 -12.78
C GLU A 196 2.82 -9.80 -12.60
N MET A 197 3.95 -10.00 -13.30
CA MET A 197 5.11 -9.13 -13.16
C MET A 197 4.77 -7.67 -13.48
N PRO A 198 5.14 -6.71 -12.61
CA PRO A 198 4.92 -5.30 -12.91
C PRO A 198 5.71 -4.86 -14.14
N PRO A 199 5.07 -4.25 -15.16
CA PRO A 199 5.71 -3.98 -16.47
C PRO A 199 6.83 -2.94 -16.42
N GLU A 200 6.75 -1.97 -15.51
CA GLU A 200 7.60 -0.76 -15.49
C GLU A 200 8.52 -0.67 -14.26
N LYS A 201 8.84 -1.77 -13.58
CA LYS A 201 9.80 -1.73 -12.45
C LYS A 201 11.25 -1.62 -12.92
N ALA A 202 12.15 -1.29 -11.99
CA ALA A 202 13.58 -1.18 -12.25
C ALA A 202 14.14 -2.51 -12.78
N LEU A 203 15.09 -2.39 -13.71
CA LEU A 203 15.76 -3.50 -14.38
C LEU A 203 16.76 -4.17 -13.45
N GLY A 204 16.92 -5.47 -13.58
CA GLY A 204 18.02 -6.24 -13.04
C GLY A 204 19.30 -6.14 -13.91
N PRO A 205 20.33 -6.96 -13.59
CA PRO A 205 21.57 -7.01 -14.37
C PRO A 205 21.38 -7.33 -15.85
N ASP A 206 20.36 -8.11 -16.17
CA ASP A 206 19.99 -8.55 -17.53
C ASP A 206 19.35 -7.44 -18.39
N GLY A 207 18.84 -6.38 -17.78
CA GLY A 207 18.23 -5.26 -18.48
C GLY A 207 16.83 -5.47 -19.00
N PHE A 208 16.14 -6.58 -18.68
CA PHE A 208 14.77 -6.87 -19.11
C PHE A 208 13.71 -6.45 -18.09
N THR A 209 12.55 -5.99 -18.58
CA THR A 209 11.39 -5.62 -17.77
C THR A 209 10.31 -6.72 -17.80
N GLY A 210 9.37 -6.67 -16.86
CA GLY A 210 8.16 -7.51 -16.94
C GLY A 210 7.36 -7.28 -18.23
N ALA A 211 7.41 -6.07 -18.81
CA ALA A 211 6.77 -5.79 -20.10
C ALA A 211 7.38 -6.61 -21.25
N PHE A 212 8.69 -6.83 -21.26
CA PHE A 212 9.36 -7.66 -22.24
C PHE A 212 8.86 -9.11 -22.19
N PHE A 213 8.87 -9.71 -21.01
CA PHE A 213 8.43 -11.11 -20.83
C PHE A 213 6.98 -11.30 -21.25
N LYS A 214 6.10 -10.33 -20.98
CA LYS A 214 4.69 -10.36 -21.41
C LYS A 214 4.54 -10.26 -22.93
N ALA A 215 5.27 -9.36 -23.55
CA ALA A 215 5.17 -9.13 -24.99
C ALA A 215 5.80 -10.25 -25.82
N CYS A 216 6.84 -10.90 -25.31
CA CYS A 216 7.62 -11.90 -26.03
C CYS A 216 7.34 -13.33 -25.55
N TRP A 217 6.31 -13.56 -24.77
CA TRP A 217 6.00 -14.86 -24.16
C TRP A 217 6.05 -16.01 -25.17
N GLU A 218 5.37 -15.87 -26.30
CA GLU A 218 5.30 -16.93 -27.30
C GLU A 218 6.65 -17.28 -27.95
N ILE A 219 7.62 -16.38 -27.91
CA ILE A 219 8.97 -16.58 -28.45
C ILE A 219 9.90 -17.24 -27.43
N ILE A 220 9.73 -16.89 -26.13
CA ILE A 220 10.69 -17.27 -25.09
C ILE A 220 10.23 -18.42 -24.22
N LYS A 221 8.95 -18.81 -24.29
CA LYS A 221 8.29 -19.74 -23.34
C LYS A 221 9.01 -21.07 -23.21
N ASP A 222 9.41 -21.69 -24.34
CA ASP A 222 9.99 -23.03 -24.33
C ASP A 222 11.36 -23.09 -23.62
N ASP A 223 12.23 -22.11 -23.88
CA ASP A 223 13.51 -22.00 -23.19
C ASP A 223 13.33 -21.64 -21.71
N LEU A 224 12.31 -20.79 -21.37
CA LEU A 224 12.00 -20.44 -20.00
C LEU A 224 11.47 -21.64 -19.21
N LEU A 225 10.56 -22.42 -19.80
CA LEU A 225 10.00 -23.63 -19.20
C LEU A 225 11.07 -24.71 -19.03
N ALA A 226 11.94 -24.92 -20.03
CA ALA A 226 13.05 -25.85 -19.94
C ALA A 226 14.01 -25.49 -18.79
N ALA A 227 14.34 -24.20 -18.63
CA ALA A 227 15.19 -23.74 -17.54
C ALA A 227 14.53 -23.89 -16.16
N ILE A 228 13.22 -23.63 -16.03
CA ILE A 228 12.46 -23.84 -14.80
C ILE A 228 12.37 -25.34 -14.47
N ASN A 229 12.11 -26.19 -15.46
CA ASN A 229 12.07 -27.64 -15.26
C ASN A 229 13.43 -28.21 -14.84
N ASN A 230 14.52 -27.65 -15.34
CA ASN A 230 15.87 -28.01 -14.91
C ASN A 230 16.08 -27.69 -13.40
N LEU A 231 15.59 -26.54 -12.91
CA LEU A 231 15.57 -26.22 -11.47
C LEU A 231 14.60 -27.13 -10.69
N PHE A 232 13.46 -27.51 -11.29
CA PHE A 232 12.55 -28.46 -10.67
C PHE A 232 13.24 -29.80 -10.37
N GLN A 233 14.09 -30.27 -11.29
CA GLN A 233 14.91 -31.45 -11.14
C GLN A 233 16.14 -31.26 -10.25
N LEU A 234 16.28 -30.12 -9.58
CA LEU A 234 17.41 -29.75 -8.74
C LEU A 234 18.75 -29.55 -9.49
N HIS A 235 18.72 -29.49 -10.81
CA HIS A 235 19.88 -29.21 -11.63
C HIS A 235 20.14 -27.71 -11.68
N SER A 236 21.04 -27.23 -10.84
CA SER A 236 21.30 -25.77 -10.70
C SER A 236 22.51 -25.28 -11.50
N GLN A 237 23.15 -26.11 -12.31
CA GLN A 237 24.33 -25.75 -13.07
C GLN A 237 24.07 -24.59 -14.03
N GLY A 238 24.80 -23.50 -13.89
CA GLY A 238 24.64 -22.26 -14.66
C GLY A 238 23.63 -21.27 -14.05
N PHE A 239 22.95 -21.63 -12.96
CA PHE A 239 21.99 -20.72 -12.31
C PHE A 239 22.69 -19.55 -11.63
N GLU A 240 23.92 -19.72 -11.16
CA GLU A 240 24.79 -18.66 -10.61
C GLU A 240 24.95 -17.47 -11.56
N LEU A 241 24.95 -17.71 -12.89
CA LEU A 241 25.01 -16.65 -13.90
C LEU A 241 23.76 -15.76 -13.92
N MET A 242 22.61 -16.31 -13.51
CA MET A 242 21.31 -15.66 -13.54
C MET A 242 20.75 -15.37 -12.14
N ASN A 243 21.42 -15.78 -11.06
CA ASN A 243 21.04 -15.45 -9.69
C ASN A 243 21.85 -14.29 -9.12
N SER A 244 22.18 -13.32 -9.98
CA SER A 244 22.90 -12.10 -9.63
C SER A 244 21.94 -10.93 -9.37
N ALA A 245 22.38 -9.96 -8.56
CA ALA A 245 21.62 -8.75 -8.28
C ALA A 245 22.52 -7.49 -8.26
N ASN A 246 21.96 -6.36 -8.66
CA ASN A 246 22.58 -5.05 -8.45
C ASN A 246 21.93 -4.40 -7.22
N ILE A 247 22.72 -4.13 -6.18
CA ILE A 247 22.26 -3.43 -4.97
C ILE A 247 22.31 -1.93 -5.22
N VAL A 248 21.17 -1.26 -5.07
CA VAL A 248 21.04 0.20 -5.16
C VAL A 248 20.77 0.77 -3.77
N LEU A 249 21.56 1.75 -3.37
CA LEU A 249 21.46 2.41 -2.07
C LEU A 249 20.45 3.56 -2.12
N LEU A 250 19.37 3.46 -1.33
CA LEU A 250 18.35 4.50 -1.22
C LEU A 250 18.42 5.19 0.15
N PRO A 251 18.59 6.52 0.23
CA PRO A 251 18.73 7.22 1.50
C PRO A 251 17.43 7.14 2.33
N LYS A 252 17.57 6.80 3.61
CA LYS A 252 16.49 6.78 4.61
C LYS A 252 16.13 8.19 5.08
N LYS A 253 17.10 9.10 5.11
CA LYS A 253 17.00 10.51 5.53
C LYS A 253 17.68 11.44 4.51
N THR A 254 17.45 12.74 4.61
CA THR A 254 17.99 13.75 3.69
C THR A 254 19.51 13.84 3.78
N ASP A 255 20.05 13.77 4.99
CA ASP A 255 21.48 13.94 5.28
C ASP A 255 22.13 12.60 5.59
N ALA A 256 21.96 11.64 4.67
CA ALA A 256 22.53 10.30 4.77
C ALA A 256 24.04 10.35 4.46
N LEU A 257 24.89 10.07 5.45
CA LEU A 257 26.34 10.05 5.33
C LEU A 257 26.91 8.64 5.55
N ARG A 258 26.34 7.88 6.50
CA ARG A 258 26.79 6.52 6.82
C ARG A 258 26.12 5.50 5.90
N ILE A 259 26.78 4.39 5.58
CA ILE A 259 26.19 3.29 4.78
C ILE A 259 24.91 2.77 5.44
N THR A 260 24.85 2.75 6.76
CA THR A 260 23.66 2.36 7.54
C THR A 260 22.46 3.28 7.36
N ASP A 261 22.66 4.51 6.87
CA ASP A 261 21.60 5.47 6.54
C ASP A 261 20.91 5.16 5.21
N TYR A 262 21.37 4.16 4.48
CA TYR A 262 20.80 3.73 3.22
C TYR A 262 20.05 2.40 3.36
N ARG A 263 19.06 2.18 2.49
CA ARG A 263 18.41 0.88 2.30
C ARG A 263 19.02 0.20 1.08
N PRO A 264 19.59 -0.99 1.20
CA PRO A 264 20.04 -1.77 0.06
C PRO A 264 18.83 -2.40 -0.65
N ILE A 265 18.59 -2.05 -1.90
CA ILE A 265 17.53 -2.66 -2.70
C ILE A 265 18.17 -3.50 -3.80
N SER A 266 17.94 -4.80 -3.78
CA SER A 266 18.45 -5.75 -4.74
C SER A 266 17.62 -5.75 -6.02
N LEU A 267 18.21 -5.35 -7.12
CA LEU A 267 17.64 -5.44 -8.45
C LEU A 267 18.10 -6.77 -9.07
N MET A 268 17.31 -7.82 -8.89
CA MET A 268 17.64 -9.18 -9.30
C MET A 268 17.54 -9.36 -10.81
N HIS A 269 18.32 -10.30 -11.33
CA HIS A 269 18.14 -10.84 -12.67
C HIS A 269 16.71 -11.36 -12.86
N SER A 270 16.12 -11.09 -14.03
CA SER A 270 14.69 -11.35 -14.23
C SER A 270 14.30 -12.82 -14.13
N PHE A 271 15.16 -13.76 -14.56
CA PHE A 271 14.90 -15.19 -14.44
C PHE A 271 14.84 -15.66 -12.99
N ALA A 272 15.86 -15.36 -12.17
CA ALA A 272 15.85 -15.70 -10.76
C ALA A 272 14.65 -15.08 -10.03
N LYS A 273 14.28 -13.84 -10.40
CA LYS A 273 13.08 -13.18 -9.88
C LYS A 273 11.79 -13.88 -10.29
N ASN A 274 11.69 -14.40 -11.53
CA ASN A 274 10.55 -15.21 -11.98
C ASN A 274 10.44 -16.51 -11.18
N PHE A 275 11.54 -17.21 -10.99
CA PHE A 275 11.57 -18.44 -10.20
C PHE A 275 11.19 -18.19 -8.73
N ALA A 276 11.77 -17.18 -8.09
CA ALA A 276 11.40 -16.77 -6.73
C ALA A 276 9.92 -16.34 -6.63
N LYS A 277 9.37 -15.66 -7.66
CA LYS A 277 7.96 -15.29 -7.69
C LYS A 277 7.03 -16.50 -7.86
N LEU A 278 7.46 -17.50 -8.62
CA LEU A 278 6.75 -18.77 -8.80
C LEU A 278 6.61 -19.49 -7.45
N LEU A 279 7.72 -19.63 -6.71
CA LEU A 279 7.70 -20.18 -5.34
C LEU A 279 6.84 -19.34 -4.40
N ALA A 280 6.96 -18.02 -4.46
CA ALA A 280 6.15 -17.10 -3.65
C ALA A 280 4.65 -17.24 -3.92
N ASN A 281 4.25 -17.46 -5.18
CA ASN A 281 2.85 -17.67 -5.54
C ASN A 281 2.31 -19.00 -4.97
N ARG A 282 3.11 -20.06 -4.96
CA ARG A 282 2.75 -21.32 -4.31
C ARG A 282 2.63 -21.18 -2.80
N LEU A 283 3.57 -20.49 -2.16
CA LEU A 283 3.61 -20.31 -0.70
C LEU A 283 2.48 -19.41 -0.17
N ALA A 284 2.12 -18.35 -0.90
CA ALA A 284 1.20 -17.31 -0.43
C ALA A 284 -0.15 -17.81 0.12
N PRO A 285 -0.83 -18.83 -0.46
CA PRO A 285 -2.08 -19.37 0.06
C PRO A 285 -1.94 -20.02 1.45
N HIS A 286 -0.78 -20.60 1.73
CA HIS A 286 -0.52 -21.38 2.95
C HIS A 286 -0.05 -20.52 4.13
N LEU A 287 0.49 -19.31 3.90
CA LEU A 287 1.05 -18.46 4.94
C LEU A 287 0.08 -18.17 6.09
N ASN A 288 -1.22 -18.03 5.80
CA ASN A 288 -2.19 -17.76 6.84
C ASN A 288 -2.30 -18.86 7.91
N SER A 289 -2.02 -20.09 7.52
CA SER A 289 -2.02 -21.24 8.43
C SER A 289 -0.64 -21.56 9.03
N LEU A 290 0.44 -21.11 8.39
CA LEU A 290 1.82 -21.37 8.83
C LEU A 290 2.33 -20.36 9.86
N VAL A 291 1.79 -19.14 9.85
CA VAL A 291 2.27 -18.02 10.66
C VAL A 291 1.23 -17.62 11.69
N SER A 292 1.65 -17.35 12.91
CA SER A 292 0.83 -16.89 14.03
C SER A 292 -0.01 -15.66 13.67
N ASN A 293 -1.19 -15.52 14.28
CA ASN A 293 -2.10 -14.39 13.98
C ASN A 293 -1.61 -13.04 14.51
N CYS A 294 -0.60 -13.01 15.36
CA CYS A 294 0.07 -11.80 15.83
C CYS A 294 0.95 -11.14 14.74
N GLN A 295 1.36 -11.89 13.69
CA GLN A 295 2.08 -11.36 12.51
C GLN A 295 1.10 -11.05 11.38
N SER A 296 1.12 -9.81 10.88
CA SER A 296 0.20 -9.40 9.80
C SER A 296 0.90 -8.96 8.52
N ALA A 297 2.22 -8.88 8.50
CA ALA A 297 2.96 -8.46 7.31
C ALA A 297 2.96 -9.54 6.22
N PHE A 298 2.85 -9.11 4.96
CA PHE A 298 2.98 -9.93 3.74
C PHE A 298 1.97 -11.08 3.60
N ILE A 299 0.99 -11.20 4.48
CA ILE A 299 -0.05 -12.24 4.45
C ILE A 299 -1.34 -11.67 3.86
N LYS A 300 -1.89 -12.36 2.86
CA LYS A 300 -3.15 -11.96 2.23
C LYS A 300 -4.28 -11.90 3.26
N LYS A 301 -5.13 -10.88 3.18
CA LYS A 301 -6.23 -10.59 4.10
C LYS A 301 -5.83 -10.09 5.51
N ARG A 302 -4.53 -10.06 5.87
CA ARG A 302 -4.03 -9.36 7.06
C ARG A 302 -3.54 -7.96 6.68
N SER A 303 -3.54 -7.03 7.60
CA SER A 303 -3.12 -5.64 7.35
C SER A 303 -2.37 -5.04 8.53
N ILE A 304 -1.51 -4.07 8.26
CA ILE A 304 -0.80 -3.30 9.28
C ILE A 304 -1.75 -2.67 10.33
N HIS A 305 -2.97 -2.34 9.92
CA HIS A 305 -3.96 -1.78 10.84
C HIS A 305 -4.49 -2.84 11.82
N ASP A 306 -4.45 -4.13 11.49
CA ASP A 306 -4.87 -5.20 12.41
C ASP A 306 -3.97 -5.19 13.65
N ASN A 307 -2.64 -5.12 13.47
CA ASN A 307 -1.68 -4.99 14.57
C ASN A 307 -1.87 -3.68 15.33
N PHE A 308 -2.04 -2.56 14.61
CA PHE A 308 -2.22 -1.28 15.26
C PHE A 308 -3.48 -1.25 16.14
N LEU A 309 -4.62 -1.75 15.65
CA LEU A 309 -5.86 -1.83 16.41
C LEU A 309 -5.72 -2.71 17.63
N TYR A 310 -5.09 -3.87 17.48
CA TYR A 310 -4.83 -4.78 18.60
C TYR A 310 -4.05 -4.06 19.70
N VAL A 311 -2.89 -3.51 19.37
CA VAL A 311 -2.03 -2.81 20.33
C VAL A 311 -2.73 -1.58 20.92
N GLN A 312 -3.43 -0.79 20.11
CA GLN A 312 -4.16 0.40 20.58
C GLN A 312 -5.27 0.03 21.56
N SER A 313 -6.02 -1.05 21.28
CA SER A 313 -7.09 -1.52 22.17
C SER A 313 -6.52 -2.08 23.48
N MET A 314 -5.39 -2.81 23.41
CA MET A 314 -4.68 -3.29 24.59
C MET A 314 -4.18 -2.14 25.48
N VAL A 315 -3.49 -1.16 24.90
CA VAL A 315 -2.98 0.02 25.63
C VAL A 315 -4.11 0.78 26.32
N ARG A 316 -5.23 1.00 25.63
CA ARG A 316 -6.41 1.67 26.22
C ARG A 316 -7.04 0.87 27.33
N LYS A 317 -7.18 -0.45 27.13
CA LYS A 317 -7.78 -1.34 28.12
C LYS A 317 -6.95 -1.37 29.40
N MET A 318 -5.64 -1.63 29.29
CA MET A 318 -4.72 -1.65 30.44
C MET A 318 -4.73 -0.31 31.18
N HIS A 319 -4.76 0.81 30.44
CA HIS A 319 -4.85 2.13 31.06
C HIS A 319 -6.18 2.35 31.79
N LYS A 320 -7.33 1.91 31.22
CA LYS A 320 -8.67 2.06 31.79
C LYS A 320 -8.85 1.19 33.04
N GLU A 321 -8.37 -0.05 32.95
CA GLU A 321 -8.45 -1.05 34.04
C GLU A 321 -7.33 -0.87 35.09
N LYS A 322 -6.51 0.19 34.96
CA LYS A 322 -5.40 0.52 35.87
C LYS A 322 -4.39 -0.64 36.08
N MET A 323 -4.14 -1.43 35.02
CA MET A 323 -3.20 -2.53 35.02
C MET A 323 -1.78 -2.05 34.71
N PRO A 324 -0.83 -2.14 35.65
CA PRO A 324 0.56 -1.79 35.41
C PRO A 324 1.17 -2.70 34.36
N THR A 325 1.67 -2.11 33.27
CA THR A 325 2.22 -2.88 32.15
C THR A 325 3.27 -2.05 31.40
N LEU A 326 4.29 -2.71 30.89
CA LEU A 326 5.27 -2.13 29.99
C LEU A 326 4.95 -2.50 28.56
N PHE A 327 4.78 -1.49 27.70
CA PHE A 327 4.74 -1.66 26.25
C PHE A 327 6.14 -1.48 25.70
N MET A 328 6.75 -2.57 25.25
CA MET A 328 8.10 -2.58 24.70
C MET A 328 8.03 -2.66 23.17
N LYS A 329 8.71 -1.71 22.51
CA LYS A 329 8.88 -1.69 21.05
C LYS A 329 10.33 -2.07 20.72
N LEU A 330 10.51 -3.14 19.96
CA LEU A 330 11.81 -3.69 19.60
C LEU A 330 12.25 -3.24 18.22
N ASP A 331 13.54 -2.92 18.08
CA ASP A 331 14.21 -2.63 16.80
C ASP A 331 15.16 -3.79 16.45
N ILE A 332 14.90 -4.48 15.34
CA ILE A 332 15.75 -5.59 14.89
C ILE A 332 16.84 -5.04 13.98
N HIS A 333 18.08 -5.34 14.31
CA HIS A 333 19.23 -4.81 13.57
C HIS A 333 19.33 -5.43 12.18
N LYS A 334 19.11 -4.63 11.12
CA LYS A 334 19.23 -5.03 9.70
C LYS A 334 18.52 -6.36 9.37
N ALA A 335 17.33 -6.54 9.87
CA ALA A 335 16.56 -7.77 9.93
C ALA A 335 16.64 -8.67 8.67
N PHE A 336 16.42 -8.10 7.46
CA PHE A 336 16.48 -8.86 6.22
C PHE A 336 17.91 -9.35 5.87
N ASP A 337 18.92 -8.61 6.28
CA ASP A 337 20.31 -8.85 5.88
C ASP A 337 21.02 -9.87 6.79
N THR A 338 20.44 -10.20 7.95
CA THR A 338 21.12 -10.99 8.99
C THR A 338 20.54 -12.39 9.23
N VAL A 339 19.41 -12.74 8.60
CA VAL A 339 18.77 -14.07 8.74
C VAL A 339 19.77 -15.18 8.46
N ASN A 340 19.95 -16.09 9.41
CA ASN A 340 20.79 -17.28 9.25
C ASN A 340 20.08 -18.32 8.36
N TRP A 341 20.75 -18.79 7.33
CA TRP A 341 20.14 -19.72 6.35
C TRP A 341 19.88 -21.11 6.92
N SER A 342 20.79 -21.65 7.76
CA SER A 342 20.60 -22.97 8.37
C SER A 342 19.41 -22.97 9.32
N TYR A 343 19.26 -21.90 10.10
CA TYR A 343 18.08 -21.68 10.95
C TYR A 343 16.80 -21.61 10.12
N LEU A 344 16.77 -20.81 9.05
CA LEU A 344 15.58 -20.68 8.22
C LEU A 344 15.18 -22.04 7.57
N LEU A 345 16.15 -22.82 7.12
CA LEU A 345 15.88 -24.18 6.59
C LEU A 345 15.35 -25.14 7.65
N GLU A 346 15.81 -25.02 8.91
CA GLU A 346 15.23 -25.79 10.02
C GLU A 346 13.78 -25.36 10.31
N VAL A 347 13.48 -24.06 10.32
CA VAL A 347 12.10 -23.56 10.44
C VAL A 347 11.20 -24.16 9.36
N LEU A 348 11.66 -24.16 8.11
CA LEU A 348 10.89 -24.72 6.99
C LEU A 348 10.63 -26.23 7.21
N ARG A 349 11.64 -27.01 7.60
CA ARG A 349 11.48 -28.45 7.89
C ARG A 349 10.52 -28.68 9.06
N ALA A 350 10.63 -27.90 10.13
CA ALA A 350 9.74 -27.99 11.30
C ALA A 350 8.28 -27.67 10.95
N LEU A 351 8.03 -26.81 9.95
CA LEU A 351 6.71 -26.50 9.43
C LEU A 351 6.15 -27.55 8.46
N GLY A 352 6.97 -28.53 8.04
CA GLY A 352 6.56 -29.61 7.13
C GLY A 352 6.82 -29.34 5.65
N PHE A 353 7.69 -28.39 5.31
CA PHE A 353 8.16 -28.25 3.93
C PHE A 353 9.01 -29.45 3.52
N GLY A 354 8.77 -29.97 2.33
CA GLY A 354 9.47 -31.13 1.82
C GLY A 354 10.93 -30.82 1.44
N PRO A 355 11.73 -31.88 1.21
CA PRO A 355 13.16 -31.74 0.91
C PRO A 355 13.43 -30.97 -0.39
N ARG A 356 12.59 -31.14 -1.41
CA ARG A 356 12.73 -30.44 -2.70
C ARG A 356 12.52 -28.94 -2.56
N TRP A 357 11.51 -28.54 -1.80
CA TRP A 357 11.27 -27.12 -1.49
C TRP A 357 12.46 -26.50 -0.77
N CYS A 358 12.96 -27.16 0.27
CA CYS A 358 14.13 -26.69 1.02
C CYS A 358 15.37 -26.57 0.12
N GLU A 359 15.55 -27.52 -0.83
CA GLU A 359 16.67 -27.45 -1.77
C GLU A 359 16.51 -26.30 -2.79
N TRP A 360 15.30 -26.01 -3.29
CA TRP A 360 15.10 -24.81 -4.14
C TRP A 360 15.45 -23.53 -3.40
N VAL A 361 15.06 -23.40 -2.13
CA VAL A 361 15.44 -22.24 -1.29
C VAL A 361 16.94 -22.21 -1.08
N SER A 362 17.58 -23.36 -0.82
CA SER A 362 19.03 -23.50 -0.69
C SER A 362 19.77 -23.10 -1.98
N ILE A 363 19.27 -23.51 -3.15
CA ILE A 363 19.82 -23.12 -4.45
C ILE A 363 19.76 -21.59 -4.63
N LEU A 364 18.62 -20.97 -4.31
CA LEU A 364 18.47 -19.52 -4.38
C LEU A 364 19.46 -18.79 -3.46
N PHE A 365 19.83 -19.36 -2.32
CA PHE A 365 20.77 -18.78 -1.37
C PHE A 365 22.23 -18.98 -1.79
N ARG A 366 22.67 -20.23 -1.97
CA ARG A 366 24.09 -20.56 -2.22
C ARG A 366 24.63 -20.01 -3.54
N THR A 367 23.76 -19.81 -4.55
CA THR A 367 24.16 -19.22 -5.84
C THR A 367 23.98 -17.71 -5.89
N ALA A 368 23.59 -17.07 -4.78
CA ALA A 368 23.32 -15.65 -4.72
C ALA A 368 24.61 -14.81 -4.81
N THR A 369 24.70 -13.95 -5.83
CA THR A 369 25.76 -12.97 -5.97
C THR A 369 25.19 -11.56 -6.06
N SER A 370 25.93 -10.57 -5.61
CA SER A 370 25.53 -9.16 -5.72
C SER A 370 26.72 -8.26 -6.08
N ARG A 371 26.39 -7.13 -6.71
CA ARG A 371 27.29 -5.98 -6.94
C ARG A 371 26.61 -4.73 -6.44
N VAL A 372 27.34 -3.84 -5.78
CA VAL A 372 26.77 -2.56 -5.39
C VAL A 372 26.89 -1.56 -6.52
N MET A 373 25.77 -0.93 -6.86
CA MET A 373 25.72 0.15 -7.86
C MET A 373 25.81 1.49 -7.16
N LEU A 374 26.95 2.15 -7.26
CA LEU A 374 27.19 3.46 -6.68
C LEU A 374 27.26 4.53 -7.78
N ASN A 375 26.34 5.49 -7.76
CA ASN A 375 26.24 6.60 -8.73
C ASN A 375 26.16 6.17 -10.21
N GLY A 376 25.80 4.91 -10.46
CA GLY A 376 25.68 4.33 -11.81
C GLY A 376 26.85 3.43 -12.21
N LEU A 377 27.90 3.33 -11.42
CA LEU A 377 29.00 2.39 -11.59
C LEU A 377 28.76 1.13 -10.76
N LEU A 378 29.22 -0.01 -11.27
CA LEU A 378 29.09 -1.31 -10.60
C LEU A 378 30.43 -1.68 -9.95
N GLY A 379 30.38 -1.90 -8.65
CA GLY A 379 31.51 -2.41 -7.88
C GLY A 379 31.78 -3.92 -8.10
N PRO A 380 32.73 -4.48 -7.34
CA PRO A 380 33.05 -5.90 -7.41
C PRO A 380 31.90 -6.80 -7.02
N SER A 381 31.92 -8.04 -7.49
CA SER A 381 30.93 -9.06 -7.15
C SER A 381 31.31 -9.77 -5.85
N PHE A 382 30.33 -10.04 -5.00
CA PHE A 382 30.51 -10.86 -3.80
C PHE A 382 29.38 -11.89 -3.67
N HIS A 383 29.65 -12.99 -3.00
CA HIS A 383 28.68 -14.04 -2.66
C HIS A 383 27.96 -13.70 -1.35
N HIS A 384 26.71 -14.08 -1.24
CA HIS A 384 25.99 -14.03 0.02
C HIS A 384 26.28 -15.29 0.85
N ALA A 385 26.34 -15.14 2.17
CA ALA A 385 26.43 -16.23 3.14
C ALA A 385 25.30 -16.21 4.17
N ARG A 386 24.53 -15.12 4.24
CA ARG A 386 23.37 -14.93 5.11
C ARG A 386 22.40 -13.90 4.54
N GLY A 387 21.27 -13.73 5.20
CA GLY A 387 20.26 -12.76 4.87
C GLY A 387 19.37 -13.18 3.68
N VAL A 388 18.30 -12.41 3.50
CA VAL A 388 17.36 -12.56 2.39
C VAL A 388 17.28 -11.24 1.61
N ARG A 389 17.32 -11.31 0.27
CA ARG A 389 17.47 -10.12 -0.57
C ARG A 389 16.27 -9.19 -0.49
N GLN A 390 16.49 -7.91 -0.19
CA GLN A 390 15.44 -6.88 -0.22
C GLN A 390 15.05 -6.56 -1.66
N GLY A 391 13.89 -7.03 -2.11
CA GLY A 391 13.37 -6.88 -3.48
C GLY A 391 13.08 -8.19 -4.19
N ASP A 392 13.46 -9.30 -3.59
CA ASP A 392 13.06 -10.64 -3.97
C ASP A 392 11.58 -10.90 -3.60
N PRO A 393 10.76 -11.49 -4.48
CA PRO A 393 9.36 -11.79 -4.17
C PRO A 393 9.15 -12.80 -3.04
N LEU A 394 10.06 -13.78 -2.86
CA LEU A 394 9.97 -14.82 -1.85
C LEU A 394 10.50 -14.37 -0.48
N SER A 395 11.52 -13.52 -0.46
CA SER A 395 12.20 -13.06 0.75
C SER A 395 11.28 -12.53 1.85
N PRO A 396 10.23 -11.70 1.59
CA PRO A 396 9.33 -11.26 2.63
C PRO A 396 8.57 -12.39 3.33
N MET A 397 8.23 -13.44 2.60
CA MET A 397 7.51 -14.60 3.14
C MET A 397 8.43 -15.47 3.99
N LEU A 398 9.67 -15.72 3.52
CA LEU A 398 10.68 -16.43 4.28
C LEU A 398 11.05 -15.68 5.56
N PHE A 399 11.12 -14.34 5.50
CA PHE A 399 11.42 -13.51 6.66
C PHE A 399 10.37 -13.63 7.77
N ILE A 400 9.07 -13.59 7.43
CA ILE A 400 8.02 -13.73 8.46
C ILE A 400 7.96 -15.15 9.05
N LEU A 401 8.32 -16.17 8.26
CA LEU A 401 8.49 -17.54 8.78
C LEU A 401 9.67 -17.62 9.76
N ALA A 402 10.79 -16.92 9.47
CA ALA A 402 11.94 -16.84 10.37
C ALA A 402 11.64 -16.06 11.66
N MET A 403 10.69 -15.13 11.64
CA MET A 403 10.30 -14.32 12.80
C MET A 403 9.26 -15.00 13.71
N ASP A 404 8.44 -15.91 13.18
CA ASP A 404 7.34 -16.54 13.91
C ASP A 404 7.78 -17.30 15.18
N PRO A 405 8.95 -18.00 15.19
CA PRO A 405 9.42 -18.68 16.39
C PRO A 405 9.60 -17.80 17.61
N LEU A 406 9.89 -16.50 17.44
CA LEU A 406 9.98 -15.57 18.57
C LEU A 406 8.69 -15.53 19.40
N GLN A 407 7.52 -15.47 18.74
CA GLN A 407 6.23 -15.49 19.44
C GLN A 407 6.04 -16.80 20.22
N ARG A 408 6.38 -17.93 19.60
CA ARG A 408 6.21 -19.25 20.23
C ARG A 408 7.15 -19.45 21.41
N ILE A 409 8.39 -18.96 21.32
CA ILE A 409 9.33 -18.96 22.45
C ILE A 409 8.78 -18.17 23.63
N LEU A 410 8.24 -16.97 23.38
CA LEU A 410 7.65 -16.12 24.42
C LEU A 410 6.38 -16.74 25.04
N GLU A 411 5.60 -17.43 24.23
CA GLU A 411 4.42 -18.17 24.67
C GLU A 411 4.82 -19.37 25.53
N PHE A 412 5.80 -20.17 25.09
CA PHE A 412 6.36 -21.28 25.83
C PHE A 412 6.97 -20.83 27.18
N ALA A 413 7.74 -19.74 27.19
CA ALA A 413 8.30 -19.16 28.39
C ALA A 413 7.19 -18.72 29.39
N THR A 414 6.05 -18.28 28.89
CA THR A 414 4.89 -17.94 29.71
C THR A 414 4.23 -19.20 30.29
N GLN A 415 4.09 -20.26 29.50
CA GLN A 415 3.53 -21.54 29.92
C GLN A 415 4.40 -22.23 31.00
N MET A 416 5.72 -22.09 30.85
CA MET A 416 6.70 -22.64 31.83
C MET A 416 6.90 -21.75 33.06
N GLY A 417 6.20 -20.62 33.18
CA GLY A 417 6.31 -19.71 34.32
C GLY A 417 7.56 -18.83 34.32
N ALA A 418 8.41 -18.90 33.30
CA ALA A 418 9.59 -18.04 33.18
C ALA A 418 9.21 -16.56 32.84
N LEU A 419 8.02 -16.36 32.33
CA LEU A 419 7.40 -15.04 32.10
C LEU A 419 6.01 -15.01 32.73
N SER A 420 5.72 -13.96 33.48
CA SER A 420 4.38 -13.75 34.05
C SER A 420 3.33 -13.57 32.94
N PRO A 421 2.10 -14.08 33.08
CA PRO A 421 1.03 -13.87 32.13
C PRO A 421 0.74 -12.38 31.91
N VAL A 422 0.31 -11.98 30.68
CA VAL A 422 -0.11 -10.59 30.46
C VAL A 422 -1.35 -10.28 31.28
N PRO A 423 -1.41 -9.16 32.03
CA PRO A 423 -2.48 -8.87 32.98
C PRO A 423 -3.80 -8.47 32.31
N SER A 424 -4.28 -9.27 31.34
CA SER A 424 -5.56 -9.03 30.69
C SER A 424 -6.16 -10.31 30.15
N SER A 425 -7.35 -10.66 30.59
CA SER A 425 -8.10 -11.83 30.13
C SER A 425 -8.45 -11.80 28.62
N THR A 426 -8.37 -10.64 27.98
CA THR A 426 -8.63 -10.47 26.54
C THR A 426 -7.36 -10.39 25.71
N ALA A 427 -6.17 -10.42 26.32
CA ALA A 427 -4.91 -10.46 25.61
C ALA A 427 -4.71 -11.85 25.01
N ARG A 428 -4.95 -11.98 23.71
CA ARG A 428 -4.73 -13.24 22.99
C ARG A 428 -3.25 -13.56 22.81
N TRP A 429 -2.42 -12.53 22.62
CA TRP A 429 -0.99 -12.62 22.41
C TRP A 429 -0.25 -11.54 23.18
N ARG A 430 0.89 -11.91 23.71
CA ARG A 430 1.84 -10.97 24.32
C ARG A 430 2.48 -10.05 23.28
N THR A 431 2.59 -10.52 22.05
CA THR A 431 3.33 -9.86 20.96
C THR A 431 2.43 -9.32 19.87
N SER A 432 2.95 -8.35 19.15
CA SER A 432 2.41 -7.88 17.87
C SER A 432 3.56 -7.71 16.89
N LEU A 433 3.54 -8.48 15.80
CA LEU A 433 4.62 -8.54 14.81
C LEU A 433 4.13 -7.98 13.47
N TYR A 434 4.88 -7.07 12.89
CA TYR A 434 4.67 -6.58 11.53
C TYR A 434 6.02 -6.52 10.79
N ALA A 435 6.40 -7.60 10.14
CA ALA A 435 7.74 -7.83 9.61
C ALA A 435 8.79 -7.68 10.72
N ASP A 436 9.68 -6.70 10.61
CA ASP A 436 10.73 -6.35 11.56
C ASP A 436 10.25 -5.47 12.74
N ASP A 437 9.08 -4.83 12.60
CA ASP A 437 8.48 -4.09 13.71
C ASP A 437 7.83 -5.05 14.72
N ALA A 438 8.50 -5.28 15.84
CA ALA A 438 8.02 -6.12 16.93
C ALA A 438 7.64 -5.28 18.15
N ALA A 439 6.53 -5.64 18.79
CA ALA A 439 6.09 -5.04 20.05
C ALA A 439 5.65 -6.13 21.03
N ILE A 440 5.96 -5.94 22.32
CA ILE A 440 5.69 -6.91 23.39
C ILE A 440 5.06 -6.19 24.58
N PHE A 441 4.09 -6.83 25.23
CA PHE A 441 3.54 -6.43 26.53
C PHE A 441 4.16 -7.27 27.63
N ILE A 442 4.68 -6.61 28.66
CA ILE A 442 5.44 -7.25 29.77
C ILE A 442 4.95 -6.68 31.09
N ASN A 443 4.91 -7.51 32.14
CA ASN A 443 4.68 -7.02 33.49
C ASN A 443 5.90 -6.22 33.98
N PRO A 444 5.72 -5.15 34.75
CA PRO A 444 6.80 -4.32 35.24
C PRO A 444 7.51 -4.97 36.44
N ARG A 445 8.12 -6.13 36.20
CA ARG A 445 8.93 -6.91 37.14
C ARG A 445 10.32 -7.09 36.60
N LYS A 446 11.34 -7.02 37.43
CA LYS A 446 12.73 -7.19 37.06
C LYS A 446 13.00 -8.56 36.44
N GLU A 447 12.43 -9.61 37.03
CA GLU A 447 12.56 -10.99 36.59
C GLU A 447 12.03 -11.17 35.14
N ASP A 448 10.88 -10.56 34.83
CA ASP A 448 10.29 -10.60 33.46
C ASP A 448 11.18 -9.86 32.46
N ILE A 449 11.81 -8.75 32.85
CA ILE A 449 12.71 -7.98 31.96
C ILE A 449 14.01 -8.77 31.70
N ASP A 450 14.58 -9.38 32.75
CA ASP A 450 15.79 -10.21 32.65
C ASP A 450 15.51 -11.45 31.77
N ALA A 451 14.38 -12.13 32.00
CA ALA A 451 13.97 -13.27 31.18
C ALA A 451 13.79 -12.89 29.70
N ILE A 452 13.12 -11.77 29.41
CA ILE A 452 12.96 -11.26 28.03
C ILE A 452 14.32 -10.97 27.38
N LYS A 453 15.26 -10.35 28.10
CA LYS A 453 16.60 -10.07 27.59
C LYS A 453 17.32 -11.35 27.18
N VAL A 454 17.29 -12.38 28.02
CA VAL A 454 17.89 -13.70 27.75
C VAL A 454 17.24 -14.34 26.52
N ILE A 455 15.91 -14.35 26.45
CA ILE A 455 15.16 -14.92 25.33
C ILE A 455 15.53 -14.21 24.01
N LEU A 456 15.56 -12.86 24.00
CA LEU A 456 15.89 -12.09 22.81
C LEU A 456 17.34 -12.30 22.37
N GLN A 457 18.28 -12.44 23.30
CA GLN A 457 19.68 -12.77 23.01
C GLN A 457 19.81 -14.17 22.42
N ALA A 458 19.18 -15.17 23.03
CA ALA A 458 19.17 -16.54 22.55
C ALA A 458 18.55 -16.63 21.13
N PHE A 459 17.40 -15.97 20.92
CA PHE A 459 16.78 -15.91 19.62
C PHE A 459 17.68 -15.25 18.56
N GLY A 460 18.37 -14.15 18.93
CA GLY A 460 19.34 -13.50 18.06
C GLY A 460 20.50 -14.41 17.66
N ASN A 461 21.09 -15.14 18.62
CA ASN A 461 22.19 -16.09 18.38
C ASN A 461 21.78 -17.25 17.48
N ILE A 462 20.54 -17.72 17.61
CA ILE A 462 20.01 -18.85 16.82
C ILE A 462 19.61 -18.40 15.41
N SER A 463 18.89 -17.29 15.30
CA SER A 463 18.26 -16.85 14.04
C SER A 463 19.11 -15.88 13.23
N GLY A 464 20.10 -15.23 13.83
CA GLY A 464 20.82 -14.08 13.30
C GLY A 464 20.07 -12.74 13.44
N LEU A 465 18.86 -12.75 14.02
CA LEU A 465 17.98 -11.59 14.15
C LEU A 465 18.18 -10.91 15.52
N HIS A 466 19.30 -10.21 15.65
CA HIS A 466 19.65 -9.54 16.89
C HIS A 466 18.80 -8.28 17.13
N ILE A 467 18.33 -8.13 18.36
CA ILE A 467 17.59 -6.95 18.80
C ILE A 467 18.56 -5.84 19.17
N ASN A 468 18.33 -4.64 18.65
CA ASN A 468 19.06 -3.44 19.04
C ASN A 468 18.38 -2.80 20.26
N LEU A 469 18.84 -3.14 21.45
CA LEU A 469 18.25 -2.65 22.69
C LEU A 469 18.35 -1.12 22.82
N GLU A 470 19.45 -0.48 22.38
CA GLU A 470 19.62 0.98 22.43
C GLU A 470 18.58 1.76 21.61
N LYS A 471 18.09 1.18 20.49
CA LYS A 471 17.03 1.77 19.66
C LYS A 471 15.64 1.28 20.06
N SER A 472 15.56 0.26 20.85
CA SER A 472 14.31 -0.25 21.40
C SER A 472 13.78 0.72 22.45
N SER A 473 12.47 0.79 22.62
CA SER A 473 11.84 1.72 23.56
C SER A 473 10.81 1.04 24.44
N VAL A 474 10.74 1.47 25.69
CA VAL A 474 9.75 1.02 26.70
C VAL A 474 8.82 2.18 27.02
N HIS A 475 7.52 1.91 27.02
CA HIS A 475 6.48 2.88 27.34
C HIS A 475 5.62 2.36 28.50
N PRO A 476 5.75 2.93 29.73
CA PRO A 476 4.99 2.51 30.89
C PRO A 476 3.49 2.84 30.77
N ILE A 477 2.64 1.94 31.23
CA ILE A 477 1.19 2.10 31.34
C ILE A 477 0.82 1.89 32.80
N ARG A 478 0.34 2.93 33.49
CA ARG A 478 -0.06 2.85 34.92
C ARG A 478 1.02 2.27 35.83
N CYS A 479 2.25 2.67 35.65
CA CYS A 479 3.40 2.27 36.49
C CYS A 479 3.85 3.40 37.40
N ASP A 480 2.93 4.30 37.80
CA ASP A 480 3.27 5.51 38.59
C ASP A 480 3.82 5.16 40.00
N GLU A 481 3.43 4.02 40.56
CA GLU A 481 3.82 3.55 41.90
C GLU A 481 5.00 2.54 41.83
N ILE A 482 5.57 2.25 40.67
CA ILE A 482 6.61 1.25 40.48
C ILE A 482 7.95 1.93 40.25
N ASP A 483 8.99 1.49 40.98
CA ASP A 483 10.36 1.89 40.70
C ASP A 483 10.86 1.31 39.38
N LEU A 484 10.63 2.09 38.31
CA LEU A 484 11.01 1.70 36.96
C LEU A 484 12.54 1.72 36.75
N ASP A 485 13.30 2.46 37.52
CA ASP A 485 14.75 2.48 37.40
C ASP A 485 15.36 1.17 37.88
N HIS A 486 14.82 0.61 38.96
CA HIS A 486 15.17 -0.72 39.43
C HIS A 486 14.70 -1.82 38.46
N VAL A 487 13.45 -1.75 37.96
CA VAL A 487 12.87 -2.76 37.05
C VAL A 487 13.61 -2.81 35.73
N LEU A 488 14.02 -1.66 35.17
CA LEU A 488 14.66 -1.54 33.85
C LEU A 488 16.19 -1.53 33.91
N THR A 489 16.81 -1.85 35.04
CA THR A 489 18.27 -1.83 35.19
C THR A 489 19.01 -2.63 34.11
N SER A 490 18.45 -3.78 33.70
CA SER A 490 19.05 -4.63 32.65
C SER A 490 18.67 -4.22 31.21
N PHE A 491 17.80 -3.23 31.04
CA PHE A 491 17.31 -2.79 29.74
C PHE A 491 17.94 -1.44 29.33
N ALA A 492 18.86 -1.47 28.41
CA ALA A 492 19.60 -0.30 27.90
C ALA A 492 18.81 0.58 26.91
N GLY A 493 17.50 0.33 26.72
CA GLY A 493 16.68 1.03 25.70
C GLY A 493 16.09 2.35 26.18
N ILE A 494 15.42 3.04 25.26
CA ILE A 494 14.85 4.37 25.48
C ILE A 494 13.55 4.27 26.30
N ARG A 495 13.48 4.99 27.44
CA ARG A 495 12.23 5.17 28.16
C ARG A 495 11.40 6.28 27.51
N GLY A 496 10.22 5.92 27.01
CA GLY A 496 9.31 6.85 26.36
C GLY A 496 7.98 7.01 27.12
N SER A 497 7.14 7.90 26.65
CA SER A 497 5.80 8.16 27.17
C SER A 497 4.74 8.08 26.08
N PHE A 498 3.47 7.99 26.47
CA PHE A 498 2.34 8.11 25.54
C PHE A 498 1.95 9.59 25.32
N PRO A 499 1.55 10.01 24.09
CA PRO A 499 1.42 9.16 22.92
C PRO A 499 2.76 8.84 22.24
N CYS A 500 2.93 7.60 21.80
CA CYS A 500 4.12 7.15 21.09
C CYS A 500 3.77 6.71 19.65
N ARG A 501 4.77 6.68 18.78
CA ARG A 501 4.57 6.28 17.39
C ARG A 501 4.77 4.76 17.22
N TYR A 502 3.74 4.08 16.73
CA TYR A 502 3.79 2.66 16.39
C TYR A 502 3.18 2.43 15.00
N LEU A 503 3.83 1.67 14.13
CA LEU A 503 3.43 1.41 12.73
C LEU A 503 2.95 2.66 11.98
N GLY A 504 3.61 3.79 12.22
CA GLY A 504 3.32 5.06 11.56
C GLY A 504 2.14 5.87 12.11
N LEU A 505 1.41 5.36 13.10
CA LEU A 505 0.30 6.02 13.79
C LEU A 505 0.65 6.32 15.24
N GLN A 506 -0.12 7.18 15.90
CA GLN A 506 0.05 7.52 17.31
C GLN A 506 -0.74 6.56 18.21
N LEU A 507 -0.03 5.77 19.01
CA LEU A 507 -0.63 5.04 20.13
C LEU A 507 -0.90 6.02 21.27
N HIS A 508 -2.06 5.92 21.89
CA HIS A 508 -2.47 6.83 22.94
C HIS A 508 -3.37 6.15 23.99
N THR A 509 -3.21 6.53 25.24
CA THR A 509 -4.04 6.10 26.36
C THR A 509 -5.34 6.92 26.46
N ARG A 510 -5.28 8.22 26.12
CA ARG A 510 -6.41 9.18 26.13
C ARG A 510 -6.61 9.76 24.74
N SER A 511 -7.67 10.54 24.52
CA SER A 511 -7.96 11.19 23.23
C SER A 511 -6.78 12.04 22.73
N LEU A 512 -6.49 11.94 21.41
CA LEU A 512 -5.41 12.71 20.80
C LEU A 512 -5.71 14.21 20.82
N ARG A 513 -4.76 15.00 21.32
CA ARG A 513 -4.81 16.47 21.32
C ARG A 513 -4.46 17.03 19.93
N LYS A 514 -4.78 18.30 19.70
CA LYS A 514 -4.51 19.00 18.45
C LYS A 514 -3.03 18.89 18.01
N VAL A 515 -2.11 19.04 18.92
CA VAL A 515 -0.66 18.94 18.70
C VAL A 515 -0.23 17.60 18.06
N HIS A 516 -0.92 16.52 18.33
CA HIS A 516 -0.59 15.19 17.80
C HIS A 516 -1.07 14.97 16.36
N VAL A 517 -2.09 15.72 15.92
CA VAL A 517 -2.66 15.64 14.56
C VAL A 517 -2.06 16.69 13.62
N GLN A 518 -1.59 17.81 14.17
CA GLN A 518 -1.01 18.93 13.44
C GLN A 518 0.12 18.50 12.48
N PRO A 519 1.08 17.62 12.87
CA PRO A 519 2.14 17.17 11.95
C PRO A 519 1.63 16.43 10.69
N LEU A 520 0.46 15.80 10.75
CA LEU A 520 -0.16 15.21 9.57
C LEU A 520 -0.61 16.29 8.59
N ILE A 521 -1.23 17.36 9.09
CA ILE A 521 -1.72 18.48 8.26
C ILE A 521 -0.54 19.20 7.61
N GLU A 522 0.51 19.50 8.37
CA GLU A 522 1.73 20.14 7.88
C GLU A 522 2.41 19.30 6.77
N ARG A 523 2.51 17.97 6.97
CA ARG A 523 3.06 17.08 5.96
C ARG A 523 2.23 17.08 4.67
N ILE A 524 0.90 17.23 4.78
CA ILE A 524 0.02 17.33 3.61
C ILE A 524 0.29 18.66 2.89
N GLY A 525 0.41 19.78 3.59
CA GLY A 525 0.73 21.10 3.03
C GLY A 525 2.09 21.10 2.31
N GLN A 526 3.12 20.60 2.94
CA GLN A 526 4.48 20.54 2.40
C GLN A 526 4.63 19.58 1.19
N ARG A 527 3.70 18.66 0.99
CA ARG A 527 3.82 17.64 -0.07
C ARG A 527 3.74 18.20 -1.48
N LEU A 528 3.00 19.27 -1.68
CA LEU A 528 2.82 19.93 -2.97
C LEU A 528 3.21 21.42 -2.86
N PRO A 529 4.52 21.74 -2.88
CA PRO A 529 4.95 23.12 -2.88
C PRO A 529 4.38 23.89 -4.09
N GLY A 530 4.09 25.17 -3.90
CA GLY A 530 3.35 26.04 -4.83
C GLY A 530 3.90 26.06 -6.26
N TRP A 531 5.23 25.87 -6.44
CA TRP A 531 5.83 25.80 -7.77
C TRP A 531 5.31 24.65 -8.65
N LYS A 532 4.86 23.52 -8.05
CA LYS A 532 4.23 22.44 -8.80
C LYS A 532 2.86 22.83 -9.35
N GLY A 533 2.12 23.65 -8.61
CA GLY A 533 0.82 24.16 -9.03
C GLY A 533 0.92 25.07 -10.25
N LYS A 534 1.98 25.89 -10.34
CA LYS A 534 2.20 26.80 -11.48
C LYS A 534 2.40 26.07 -12.83
N TRP A 535 2.92 24.85 -12.82
CA TRP A 535 3.21 24.05 -14.00
C TRP A 535 2.09 23.09 -14.40
N LEU A 536 1.01 23.06 -13.64
CA LEU A 536 -0.12 22.16 -13.89
C LEU A 536 -1.39 22.94 -14.19
N ASN A 537 -2.11 22.50 -15.24
CA ASN A 537 -3.47 22.93 -15.45
C ASN A 537 -4.41 22.35 -14.37
N ARG A 538 -5.68 22.75 -14.37
CA ARG A 538 -6.67 22.31 -13.36
C ARG A 538 -6.84 20.77 -13.34
N ALA A 539 -6.78 20.11 -14.50
CA ALA A 539 -6.88 18.65 -14.55
C ALA A 539 -5.67 17.95 -13.92
N GLY A 540 -4.46 18.45 -14.15
CA GLY A 540 -3.24 17.97 -13.50
C GLY A 540 -3.27 18.21 -11.98
N ARG A 541 -3.76 19.38 -11.54
CA ARG A 541 -3.98 19.67 -10.11
C ARG A 541 -5.03 18.74 -9.50
N LEU A 542 -6.14 18.49 -10.18
CA LEU A 542 -7.17 17.54 -9.77
C LEU A 542 -6.59 16.12 -9.58
N ALA A 543 -5.74 15.68 -10.51
CA ALA A 543 -5.07 14.38 -10.41
C ALA A 543 -4.17 14.31 -9.16
N LEU A 544 -3.42 15.37 -8.84
CA LEU A 544 -2.58 15.42 -7.64
C LEU A 544 -3.40 15.53 -6.35
N VAL A 545 -4.48 16.31 -6.32
CA VAL A 545 -5.37 16.38 -5.16
C VAL A 545 -5.98 15.02 -4.87
N SER A 546 -6.46 14.31 -5.90
CA SER A 546 -7.08 13.00 -5.74
C SER A 546 -6.07 11.92 -5.35
N SER A 547 -4.91 11.85 -6.03
CA SER A 547 -3.96 10.74 -5.88
C SER A 547 -2.92 10.95 -4.79
N VAL A 548 -2.67 12.18 -4.37
CA VAL A 548 -1.64 12.52 -3.36
C VAL A 548 -2.27 13.08 -2.10
N LEU A 549 -2.88 14.28 -2.17
CA LEU A 549 -3.38 14.96 -0.96
C LEU A 549 -4.53 14.21 -0.30
N SER A 550 -5.40 13.55 -1.07
CA SER A 550 -6.50 12.75 -0.53
C SER A 550 -6.05 11.36 -0.06
N ALA A 551 -4.95 10.83 -0.60
CA ALA A 551 -4.41 9.54 -0.17
C ALA A 551 -3.62 9.63 1.15
N MET A 552 -2.96 10.75 1.43
CA MET A 552 -2.13 10.91 2.63
C MET A 552 -2.89 10.71 3.95
N PRO A 553 -4.09 11.29 4.17
CA PRO A 553 -4.83 11.08 5.40
C PRO A 553 -5.49 9.70 5.48
N THR A 554 -5.60 8.95 4.37
CA THR A 554 -6.33 7.65 4.32
C THR A 554 -5.83 6.67 5.36
N TYR A 555 -4.51 6.58 5.54
CA TYR A 555 -3.89 5.68 6.52
C TYR A 555 -4.37 5.98 7.94
N HIS A 556 -4.43 7.27 8.29
CA HIS A 556 -4.94 7.72 9.59
C HIS A 556 -6.48 7.55 9.70
N LEU A 557 -7.22 7.89 8.63
CA LEU A 557 -8.68 7.81 8.57
C LEU A 557 -9.22 6.37 8.70
N THR A 558 -8.41 5.38 8.41
CA THR A 558 -8.78 3.98 8.54
C THR A 558 -9.04 3.58 10.00
N VAL A 559 -8.32 4.22 10.94
CA VAL A 559 -8.40 3.88 12.38
C VAL A 559 -8.99 5.02 13.20
N PHE A 560 -8.67 6.28 12.86
CA PHE A 560 -9.09 7.44 13.64
C PHE A 560 -10.06 8.33 12.90
N PRO A 561 -11.18 8.73 13.53
CA PRO A 561 -11.98 9.83 13.03
C PRO A 561 -11.19 11.13 13.17
N LEU A 562 -11.08 11.91 12.09
CA LEU A 562 -10.52 13.26 12.18
C LEU A 562 -11.53 14.24 12.77
N ALA A 563 -11.08 15.04 13.72
CA ALA A 563 -11.86 16.17 14.24
C ALA A 563 -12.22 17.16 13.11
N ALA A 564 -13.34 17.87 13.28
CA ALA A 564 -13.87 18.79 12.27
C ALA A 564 -12.84 19.86 11.82
N TRP A 565 -12.08 20.42 12.77
CA TRP A 565 -11.03 21.40 12.49
C TRP A 565 -9.93 20.83 11.59
N ALA A 566 -9.49 19.60 11.83
CA ALA A 566 -8.44 18.94 11.04
C ALA A 566 -8.91 18.65 9.61
N ARG A 567 -10.16 18.19 9.45
CA ARG A 567 -10.78 18.00 8.13
C ARG A 567 -10.88 19.32 7.37
N LYS A 568 -11.39 20.39 8.02
CA LYS A 568 -11.48 21.73 7.42
C LYS A 568 -10.10 22.23 6.98
N SER A 569 -9.06 22.02 7.77
CA SER A 569 -7.68 22.41 7.43
C SER A 569 -7.15 21.66 6.21
N ILE A 570 -7.33 20.33 6.16
CA ILE A 570 -6.93 19.52 5.01
C ILE A 570 -7.72 19.92 3.76
N ASP A 571 -9.02 20.15 3.89
CA ASP A 571 -9.88 20.56 2.77
C ASP A 571 -9.53 21.97 2.27
N LYS A 572 -9.08 22.87 3.14
CA LYS A 572 -8.54 24.18 2.76
C LYS A 572 -7.31 24.01 1.85
N ILE A 573 -6.35 23.17 2.23
CA ILE A 573 -5.15 22.87 1.43
C ILE A 573 -5.54 22.27 0.07
N ARG A 574 -6.41 21.26 0.06
CA ARG A 574 -6.88 20.57 -1.15
C ARG A 574 -7.59 21.50 -2.12
N ARG A 575 -8.48 22.34 -1.60
CA ARG A 575 -9.25 23.35 -2.35
C ARG A 575 -8.34 24.41 -2.94
N SER A 576 -7.43 24.96 -2.14
CA SER A 576 -6.50 25.99 -2.56
C SER A 576 -5.58 25.49 -3.67
N PHE A 577 -5.02 24.31 -3.53
CA PHE A 577 -4.19 23.72 -4.57
C PHE A 577 -4.96 23.42 -5.86
N LEU A 578 -6.20 22.94 -5.77
CA LEU A 578 -7.03 22.67 -6.95
C LEU A 578 -7.25 23.95 -7.77
N TRP A 579 -7.65 25.02 -7.12
CA TRP A 579 -8.11 26.23 -7.81
C TRP A 579 -6.99 27.22 -8.12
N LYS A 580 -6.09 27.48 -7.19
CA LYS A 580 -4.97 28.41 -7.35
C LYS A 580 -3.63 27.74 -7.67
N GLY A 581 -3.44 26.48 -7.22
CA GLY A 581 -2.17 25.77 -7.34
C GLY A 581 -1.20 26.09 -6.21
N GLU A 582 -1.65 26.75 -5.16
CA GLU A 582 -0.92 27.17 -3.99
C GLU A 582 -1.55 26.60 -2.72
N GLU A 583 -0.88 26.69 -1.59
CA GLU A 583 -1.37 26.23 -0.31
C GLU A 583 -2.55 27.06 0.20
N ASN A 584 -2.54 28.37 -0.07
CA ASN A 584 -3.60 29.31 0.31
C ASN A 584 -4.20 30.00 -0.90
N ALA A 585 -5.53 29.93 -1.03
CA ALA A 585 -6.29 30.64 -2.05
C ALA A 585 -7.20 31.67 -1.36
N ASN A 586 -6.78 32.91 -1.40
CA ASN A 586 -7.59 34.06 -1.00
C ASN A 586 -8.12 34.82 -2.24
N GLY A 587 -9.14 35.65 -2.13
CA GLY A 587 -9.59 36.52 -3.21
C GLY A 587 -10.43 35.83 -4.29
N GLY A 588 -11.41 34.99 -3.92
CA GLY A 588 -12.43 34.51 -4.86
C GLY A 588 -11.99 33.47 -5.90
N HIS A 589 -10.81 32.88 -5.82
CA HIS A 589 -10.29 31.92 -6.80
C HIS A 589 -11.06 30.60 -6.86
N CYS A 590 -11.86 30.26 -5.84
CA CYS A 590 -12.62 29.01 -5.81
C CYS A 590 -13.88 29.13 -6.68
N LEU A 591 -13.89 28.45 -7.82
CA LEU A 591 -14.97 28.56 -8.80
C LEU A 591 -16.25 27.85 -8.37
N VAL A 592 -16.13 26.69 -7.73
CA VAL A 592 -17.24 25.84 -7.32
C VAL A 592 -17.11 25.50 -5.84
N ASN A 593 -18.24 25.43 -5.14
CA ASN A 593 -18.26 25.10 -3.71
C ASN A 593 -17.70 23.68 -3.45
N TRP A 594 -17.04 23.51 -2.31
CA TRP A 594 -16.32 22.26 -2.00
C TRP A 594 -17.21 21.03 -1.86
N PRO A 595 -18.41 21.11 -1.26
CA PRO A 595 -19.34 19.99 -1.23
C PRO A 595 -19.72 19.46 -2.62
N THR A 596 -19.86 20.32 -3.60
CA THR A 596 -20.13 19.91 -5.00
C THR A 596 -18.90 19.26 -5.64
N VAL A 597 -17.71 19.81 -5.41
CA VAL A 597 -16.44 19.29 -5.92
C VAL A 597 -16.19 17.86 -5.40
N THR A 598 -16.55 17.58 -4.15
CA THR A 598 -16.33 16.29 -3.49
C THR A 598 -17.39 15.24 -3.81
N ARG A 599 -18.45 15.56 -4.55
CA ARG A 599 -19.40 14.55 -5.04
C ARG A 599 -18.72 13.57 -6.01
N PRO A 600 -19.21 12.33 -6.09
CA PRO A 600 -18.84 11.41 -7.16
C PRO A 600 -19.06 12.02 -8.55
N LYS A 601 -18.29 11.57 -9.54
CA LYS A 601 -18.36 12.09 -10.91
C LYS A 601 -19.73 11.87 -11.56
N ASP A 602 -20.32 10.72 -11.33
CA ASP A 602 -21.66 10.35 -11.80
C ASP A 602 -22.80 11.15 -11.12
N LEU A 603 -22.51 11.78 -9.98
CA LEU A 603 -23.41 12.70 -9.28
C LEU A 603 -23.07 14.18 -9.52
N GLY A 604 -22.28 14.46 -10.55
CA GLY A 604 -21.96 15.83 -10.97
C GLY A 604 -20.75 16.45 -10.27
N GLY A 605 -19.99 15.71 -9.47
CA GLY A 605 -18.76 16.20 -8.85
C GLY A 605 -17.49 15.95 -9.65
N LEU A 606 -16.33 16.30 -9.06
CA LEU A 606 -15.00 15.99 -9.61
C LEU A 606 -14.45 14.64 -9.08
N GLY A 607 -15.16 13.99 -8.15
CA GLY A 607 -14.77 12.72 -7.57
C GLY A 607 -13.59 12.81 -6.60
N ILE A 608 -13.30 13.99 -6.06
CA ILE A 608 -12.40 14.14 -4.91
C ILE A 608 -13.13 13.57 -3.69
N PRO A 609 -12.52 12.67 -2.90
CA PRO A 609 -13.21 12.08 -1.75
C PRO A 609 -13.61 13.13 -0.69
N ASP A 610 -14.86 13.10 -0.25
CA ASP A 610 -15.28 13.76 1.00
C ASP A 610 -14.66 13.02 2.16
N LEU A 611 -13.77 13.66 2.92
CA LEU A 611 -12.99 13.00 3.97
C LEU A 611 -13.84 12.46 5.12
N ASN A 612 -15.00 13.07 5.40
CA ASN A 612 -15.89 12.60 6.45
C ASN A 612 -16.57 11.28 6.05
N LYS A 613 -17.22 11.28 4.89
CA LYS A 613 -17.89 10.12 4.33
C LYS A 613 -16.89 8.98 4.02
N PHE A 614 -15.71 9.35 3.54
CA PHE A 614 -14.65 8.39 3.22
C PHE A 614 -14.07 7.74 4.49
N SER A 615 -13.81 8.52 5.54
CA SER A 615 -13.37 8.01 6.84
C SER A 615 -14.38 7.04 7.43
N ARG A 616 -15.68 7.39 7.41
CA ARG A 616 -16.75 6.50 7.85
C ARG A 616 -16.74 5.19 7.06
N ALA A 617 -16.71 5.28 5.72
CA ALA A 617 -16.65 4.08 4.88
C ALA A 617 -15.41 3.20 5.16
N LEU A 618 -14.28 3.77 5.53
CA LEU A 618 -13.10 3.00 5.93
C LEU A 618 -13.28 2.30 7.27
N ARG A 619 -13.94 2.95 8.24
CA ARG A 619 -14.15 2.37 9.59
C ARG A 619 -15.24 1.30 9.63
N LEU A 620 -16.29 1.41 8.82
CA LEU A 620 -17.32 0.36 8.72
C LEU A 620 -16.73 -1.02 8.37
N ARG A 621 -15.55 -1.05 7.72
CA ARG A 621 -14.83 -2.29 7.45
C ARG A 621 -14.53 -3.09 8.73
N TRP A 622 -14.28 -2.42 9.85
CA TRP A 622 -13.96 -3.09 11.12
C TRP A 622 -15.18 -3.81 11.68
N LEU A 623 -16.36 -3.20 11.63
CA LEU A 623 -17.62 -3.85 12.02
C LEU A 623 -17.91 -5.08 11.14
N TRP A 624 -17.66 -4.96 9.82
CA TRP A 624 -17.80 -6.09 8.90
C TRP A 624 -16.83 -7.23 9.20
N GLN A 625 -15.56 -6.90 9.43
CA GLN A 625 -14.53 -7.91 9.69
C GLN A 625 -14.71 -8.60 11.04
N ASP A 626 -15.19 -7.90 12.06
CA ASP A 626 -15.56 -8.48 13.37
C ASP A 626 -16.68 -9.53 13.23
N TRP A 627 -17.56 -9.30 12.25
CA TRP A 627 -18.59 -10.27 11.90
C TRP A 627 -18.06 -11.51 11.18
N VAL A 628 -17.23 -11.33 10.16
CA VAL A 628 -16.87 -12.41 9.22
C VAL A 628 -15.58 -13.14 9.58
N ASP A 629 -14.72 -12.59 10.44
CA ASP A 629 -13.39 -13.14 10.74
C ASP A 629 -13.03 -12.97 12.21
N THR A 630 -13.41 -13.94 13.03
CA THR A 630 -13.08 -13.98 14.47
C THR A 630 -11.61 -14.32 14.76
N SER A 631 -10.82 -14.69 13.75
CA SER A 631 -9.39 -14.96 13.89
C SER A 631 -8.53 -13.71 13.98
N LYS A 632 -9.11 -12.53 13.73
CA LYS A 632 -8.41 -11.25 13.81
C LYS A 632 -7.87 -10.98 15.22
N PRO A 633 -6.66 -10.39 15.35
CA PRO A 633 -6.05 -10.12 16.67
C PRO A 633 -6.93 -9.27 17.58
N TRP A 634 -7.66 -8.34 17.00
CA TRP A 634 -8.52 -7.37 17.70
C TRP A 634 -9.99 -7.79 17.80
N ALA A 635 -10.36 -8.99 17.32
CA ALA A 635 -11.74 -9.46 17.39
C ALA A 635 -12.26 -9.51 18.84
N GLY A 636 -13.46 -8.97 19.07
CA GLY A 636 -14.06 -8.84 20.41
C GLY A 636 -13.52 -7.66 21.25
N MET A 637 -12.62 -6.84 20.70
CA MET A 637 -12.14 -5.62 21.36
C MET A 637 -12.92 -4.38 20.91
N GLU A 638 -12.70 -3.24 21.59
CA GLU A 638 -13.30 -1.96 21.24
C GLU A 638 -12.85 -1.49 19.85
N LEU A 639 -13.81 -1.30 18.95
CA LEU A 639 -13.55 -0.87 17.57
C LEU A 639 -13.60 0.67 17.44
N PRO A 640 -12.84 1.26 16.50
CA PRO A 640 -12.77 2.71 16.30
C PRO A 640 -14.01 3.25 15.55
N CYS A 641 -15.20 2.81 15.90
CA CYS A 641 -16.47 3.15 15.28
C CYS A 641 -17.38 3.87 16.30
N ASN A 642 -17.91 5.02 15.90
CA ASN A 642 -18.87 5.77 16.71
C ASN A 642 -20.31 5.31 16.42
N ASP A 643 -21.29 5.88 17.15
CA ASP A 643 -22.69 5.51 17.02
C ASP A 643 -23.26 5.75 15.62
N LEU A 644 -22.85 6.83 14.94
CA LEU A 644 -23.26 7.11 13.56
C LEU A 644 -22.66 6.06 12.57
N ASP A 645 -21.45 5.58 12.81
CA ASP A 645 -20.85 4.51 12.01
C ASP A 645 -21.64 3.20 12.22
N ARG A 646 -21.99 2.88 13.47
CA ARG A 646 -22.79 1.68 13.81
C ARG A 646 -24.21 1.77 13.25
N ALA A 647 -24.86 2.91 13.34
CA ALA A 647 -26.19 3.13 12.79
C ALA A 647 -26.21 2.93 11.26
N LEU A 648 -25.22 3.51 10.55
CA LEU A 648 -25.10 3.32 9.11
C LEU A 648 -24.79 1.86 8.74
N PHE A 649 -23.97 1.18 9.54
CA PHE A 649 -23.66 -0.24 9.33
C PHE A 649 -24.92 -1.09 9.46
N ASN A 650 -25.67 -0.94 10.54
CA ASN A 650 -26.89 -1.71 10.80
C ASN A 650 -27.97 -1.46 9.73
N ALA A 651 -28.16 -0.19 9.31
CA ALA A 651 -29.08 0.14 8.22
C ALA A 651 -28.65 -0.48 6.87
N SER A 652 -27.34 -0.72 6.69
CA SER A 652 -26.75 -1.24 5.45
C SER A 652 -26.56 -2.75 5.42
N THR A 653 -26.84 -3.45 6.52
CA THR A 653 -26.67 -4.90 6.64
C THR A 653 -27.99 -5.60 6.89
N ARG A 654 -28.04 -6.88 6.51
CA ARG A 654 -29.09 -7.82 6.89
C ARG A 654 -28.43 -9.02 7.54
N VAL A 655 -28.94 -9.41 8.68
CA VAL A 655 -28.49 -10.60 9.41
C VAL A 655 -29.50 -11.71 9.20
N THR A 656 -28.99 -12.89 8.84
CA THR A 656 -29.77 -14.12 8.79
C THR A 656 -29.36 -14.96 10.00
N ILE A 657 -30.35 -15.30 10.83
CA ILE A 657 -30.15 -15.99 12.09
C ILE A 657 -29.89 -17.47 11.82
N GLY A 658 -28.93 -18.04 12.55
CA GLY A 658 -28.73 -19.46 12.70
C GLY A 658 -28.92 -19.88 14.16
N ASP A 659 -27.87 -19.98 14.94
CA ASP A 659 -27.88 -20.30 16.36
C ASP A 659 -28.12 -19.08 17.29
N GLY A 660 -28.14 -17.88 16.74
CA GLY A 660 -28.38 -16.63 17.45
C GLY A 660 -27.30 -16.22 18.46
N GLN A 661 -26.13 -16.89 18.43
CA GLN A 661 -25.08 -16.60 19.43
C GLN A 661 -24.33 -15.32 19.14
N LYS A 662 -24.20 -14.96 17.87
CA LYS A 662 -23.40 -13.80 17.42
C LYS A 662 -24.25 -12.55 17.23
N ALA A 663 -25.41 -12.67 16.66
CA ALA A 663 -26.31 -11.55 16.40
C ALA A 663 -26.85 -10.95 17.70
N ARG A 664 -26.86 -9.61 17.79
CA ARG A 664 -27.39 -8.86 18.92
C ARG A 664 -28.89 -8.60 18.72
N PHE A 665 -29.69 -8.99 19.68
CA PHE A 665 -31.12 -8.91 19.59
C PHE A 665 -31.62 -7.51 19.21
N TRP A 666 -31.26 -6.49 19.95
CA TRP A 666 -31.81 -5.14 19.76
C TRP A 666 -31.13 -4.35 18.62
N HIS A 667 -29.90 -4.66 18.28
CA HIS A 667 -29.10 -3.77 17.42
C HIS A 667 -28.98 -4.22 15.98
N ASP A 668 -29.00 -5.51 15.70
CA ASP A 668 -28.75 -6.04 14.37
C ASP A 668 -30.04 -6.17 13.57
N SER A 669 -29.96 -5.99 12.25
CA SER A 669 -31.14 -6.00 11.35
C SER A 669 -31.49 -7.44 10.95
N TRP A 670 -32.04 -8.20 11.86
CA TRP A 670 -32.38 -9.61 11.72
C TRP A 670 -33.89 -9.91 11.63
N LEU A 671 -34.72 -9.10 12.26
CA LEU A 671 -36.17 -9.29 12.27
C LEU A 671 -36.79 -8.58 11.05
N ASP A 672 -37.18 -9.32 10.03
CA ASP A 672 -37.68 -8.79 8.75
C ASP A 672 -36.73 -7.80 8.04
N GLY A 673 -35.41 -7.91 8.34
CA GLY A 673 -34.40 -7.01 7.80
C GLY A 673 -34.27 -5.67 8.50
N GLU A 674 -34.92 -5.51 9.65
CA GLU A 674 -34.86 -4.37 10.56
C GLU A 674 -34.33 -4.77 11.94
N ALA A 675 -33.85 -3.81 12.71
CA ALA A 675 -33.40 -4.03 14.09
C ALA A 675 -34.59 -3.81 15.05
N PRO A 676 -34.86 -4.69 16.03
CA PRO A 676 -35.92 -4.53 17.01
C PRO A 676 -35.96 -3.17 17.68
N LYS A 677 -34.86 -2.51 17.93
CA LYS A 677 -34.84 -1.15 18.49
C LYS A 677 -35.51 -0.09 17.60
N HIS A 678 -35.67 -0.34 16.30
CA HIS A 678 -36.35 0.56 15.37
C HIS A 678 -37.83 0.19 15.25
N LEU A 679 -38.17 -1.08 15.50
CA LEU A 679 -39.54 -1.58 15.53
C LEU A 679 -40.25 -1.26 16.85
N ALA A 680 -39.47 -1.22 17.95
CA ALA A 680 -39.97 -0.99 19.30
C ALA A 680 -39.05 -0.01 20.06
N PRO A 681 -38.96 1.28 19.65
CA PRO A 681 -38.06 2.26 20.23
C PRO A 681 -38.40 2.58 21.70
N SER A 682 -39.66 2.66 22.09
CA SER A 682 -40.06 2.96 23.45
C SER A 682 -39.78 1.80 24.42
N LEU A 683 -39.87 0.55 23.95
CA LEU A 683 -39.44 -0.62 24.71
C LEU A 683 -37.90 -0.68 24.83
N PHE A 684 -37.18 -0.33 23.78
CA PHE A 684 -35.73 -0.33 23.81
C PHE A 684 -35.15 0.60 24.88
N GLU A 685 -35.83 1.68 25.22
CA GLU A 685 -35.41 2.57 26.33
C GLU A 685 -35.51 1.87 27.69
N LEU A 686 -36.46 0.95 27.87
CA LEU A 686 -36.64 0.18 29.09
C LEU A 686 -35.67 -0.99 29.26
N VAL A 687 -34.91 -1.35 28.24
CA VAL A 687 -34.02 -2.53 28.30
C VAL A 687 -32.78 -2.29 29.15
N ARG A 688 -32.51 -3.22 30.09
CA ARG A 688 -31.32 -3.21 30.97
C ARG A 688 -30.01 -3.48 30.19
N CYS A 689 -30.02 -4.56 29.41
CA CYS A 689 -28.85 -5.09 28.73
C CYS A 689 -29.05 -5.08 27.22
N LYS A 690 -28.76 -3.93 26.58
CA LYS A 690 -29.02 -3.68 25.16
C LYS A 690 -28.15 -4.49 24.17
N ASN A 691 -27.08 -5.16 24.65
CA ASN A 691 -26.08 -5.84 23.82
C ASN A 691 -26.12 -7.36 23.88
N ARG A 692 -27.16 -7.96 24.45
CA ARG A 692 -27.30 -9.43 24.51
C ARG A 692 -27.52 -10.05 23.14
N SER A 693 -27.05 -11.30 22.97
CA SER A 693 -27.29 -12.08 21.76
C SER A 693 -28.74 -12.53 21.63
N ILE A 694 -29.18 -12.83 20.42
CA ILE A 694 -30.51 -13.34 20.12
C ILE A 694 -30.78 -14.63 20.90
N HIS A 695 -29.78 -15.52 20.96
CA HIS A 695 -29.84 -16.77 21.72
C HIS A 695 -30.25 -16.56 23.18
N LEU A 696 -29.63 -15.58 23.84
CA LEU A 696 -29.90 -15.28 25.25
C LEU A 696 -31.28 -14.61 25.45
N GLU A 697 -31.68 -13.75 24.52
CA GLU A 697 -32.92 -13.00 24.63
C GLU A 697 -34.15 -13.84 24.24
N LEU A 698 -34.02 -14.79 23.30
CA LEU A 698 -35.11 -15.70 22.93
C LEU A 698 -35.24 -16.88 23.92
N ARG A 699 -34.16 -17.26 24.60
CA ARG A 699 -34.18 -18.34 25.58
C ARG A 699 -35.09 -17.93 26.74
N ASN A 700 -36.15 -18.70 26.99
CA ASN A 700 -37.14 -18.47 28.07
C ASN A 700 -37.70 -17.03 28.06
N ASN A 701 -37.91 -16.45 26.88
CA ASN A 701 -38.39 -15.07 26.74
C ASN A 701 -37.54 -14.04 27.52
N GLY A 702 -36.24 -14.22 27.50
CA GLY A 702 -35.27 -13.38 28.21
C GLY A 702 -35.35 -11.89 27.88
N TRP A 703 -35.81 -11.54 26.66
CA TRP A 703 -36.03 -10.16 26.24
C TRP A 703 -37.11 -9.44 27.05
N VAL A 704 -38.14 -10.17 27.52
CA VAL A 704 -39.17 -9.64 28.42
C VAL A 704 -38.61 -9.42 29.81
N ALA A 705 -37.86 -10.40 30.33
CA ALA A 705 -37.18 -10.29 31.64
C ALA A 705 -36.11 -9.20 31.68
N ALA A 706 -35.62 -8.76 30.52
CA ALA A 706 -34.65 -7.70 30.40
C ALA A 706 -35.24 -6.29 30.51
N LEU A 707 -36.57 -6.13 30.49
CA LEU A 707 -37.25 -4.83 30.62
C LEU A 707 -37.16 -4.30 32.06
N ARG A 708 -36.96 -2.99 32.21
CA ARG A 708 -36.99 -2.30 33.52
C ARG A 708 -38.35 -1.72 33.77
N GLY A 709 -38.99 -2.15 34.85
CA GLY A 709 -40.28 -1.61 35.27
C GLY A 709 -41.49 -2.13 34.48
N GLN A 710 -42.63 -1.52 34.75
CA GLN A 710 -43.88 -1.87 34.09
C GLN A 710 -44.03 -1.12 32.78
N ILE A 711 -44.70 -1.74 31.81
CA ILE A 711 -45.14 -1.11 30.58
C ILE A 711 -46.30 -0.18 30.94
N THR A 712 -46.16 1.12 30.83
CA THR A 712 -47.08 2.13 31.32
C THR A 712 -47.81 2.92 30.25
N THR A 713 -47.30 2.94 29.02
CA THR A 713 -47.87 3.71 27.92
C THR A 713 -48.50 2.83 26.85
N ALA A 714 -49.54 3.34 26.18
CA ALA A 714 -50.21 2.64 25.08
C ALA A 714 -49.20 2.27 23.96
N SER A 715 -48.31 3.17 23.62
CA SER A 715 -47.26 2.93 22.63
C SER A 715 -46.35 1.75 23.03
N GLN A 716 -45.97 1.66 24.31
CA GLN A 716 -45.14 0.54 24.80
C GLN A 716 -45.89 -0.80 24.73
N VAL A 717 -47.21 -0.80 25.03
CA VAL A 717 -48.05 -2.01 24.91
C VAL A 717 -48.16 -2.44 23.44
N GLU A 718 -48.43 -1.51 22.54
CA GLU A 718 -48.52 -1.75 21.11
C GLU A 718 -47.21 -2.29 20.50
N GLU A 719 -46.07 -1.68 20.85
CA GLU A 719 -44.76 -2.15 20.47
C GLU A 719 -44.45 -3.55 21.04
N PHE A 720 -44.86 -3.82 22.28
CA PHE A 720 -44.68 -5.12 22.93
C PHE A 720 -45.45 -6.21 22.21
N ILE A 721 -46.75 -6.00 21.94
CA ILE A 721 -47.60 -6.95 21.23
C ILE A 721 -47.09 -7.20 19.81
N SER A 722 -46.70 -6.13 19.09
CA SER A 722 -46.16 -6.24 17.74
C SER A 722 -44.85 -7.05 17.72
N LEU A 723 -43.95 -6.79 18.65
CA LEU A 723 -42.70 -7.53 18.76
C LEU A 723 -42.93 -8.98 19.18
N TRP A 724 -43.84 -9.22 20.12
CA TRP A 724 -44.21 -10.55 20.60
C TRP A 724 -44.74 -11.44 19.46
N ILE A 725 -45.65 -10.93 18.67
CA ILE A 725 -46.23 -11.66 17.53
C ILE A 725 -45.14 -12.02 16.52
N ARG A 726 -44.25 -11.09 16.18
CA ARG A 726 -43.17 -11.33 15.22
C ARG A 726 -42.10 -12.34 15.71
N LEU A 727 -41.97 -12.50 17.02
CA LEU A 727 -40.99 -13.41 17.61
C LEU A 727 -41.49 -14.86 17.74
N GLN A 728 -42.81 -15.10 17.70
CA GLN A 728 -43.39 -16.44 17.86
C GLN A 728 -42.91 -17.46 16.83
N ASP A 729 -42.72 -17.03 15.58
CA ASP A 729 -42.34 -17.90 14.48
C ASP A 729 -40.78 -18.01 14.31
N ILE A 730 -40.03 -17.41 15.25
CA ILE A 730 -38.56 -17.43 15.16
C ILE A 730 -38.00 -18.66 15.85
N HIS A 731 -37.41 -19.55 15.06
CA HIS A 731 -36.70 -20.74 15.53
C HIS A 731 -35.19 -20.62 15.27
N LEU A 732 -34.42 -20.88 16.33
CA LEU A 732 -32.95 -20.94 16.21
C LEU A 732 -32.54 -22.34 15.76
N THR A 733 -31.57 -22.41 14.82
CA THR A 733 -31.03 -23.68 14.33
C THR A 733 -29.68 -23.94 15.00
N PRO A 734 -29.59 -24.87 15.98
CA PRO A 734 -28.37 -25.17 16.68
C PRO A 734 -27.25 -25.60 15.73
N GLY A 735 -26.03 -25.12 15.95
CA GLY A 735 -24.86 -25.46 15.15
C GLY A 735 -24.76 -24.74 13.80
N THR A 736 -25.74 -23.96 13.41
CA THR A 736 -25.68 -23.12 12.20
C THR A 736 -25.29 -21.70 12.59
N PRO A 737 -24.13 -21.16 12.16
CA PRO A 737 -23.73 -19.82 12.57
C PRO A 737 -24.60 -18.75 11.91
N ASP A 738 -24.79 -17.64 12.62
CA ASP A 738 -25.43 -16.45 12.08
C ASP A 738 -24.62 -15.87 10.92
N THR A 739 -25.28 -15.40 9.87
CA THR A 739 -24.65 -14.83 8.68
C THR A 739 -25.06 -13.37 8.48
N ILE A 740 -24.19 -12.59 7.85
CA ILE A 740 -24.43 -11.17 7.56
C ILE A 740 -24.24 -10.89 6.08
N THR A 741 -25.12 -10.09 5.50
CA THR A 741 -25.04 -9.66 4.11
C THR A 741 -25.05 -8.13 4.02
N TRP A 742 -24.25 -7.61 3.10
CA TRP A 742 -24.17 -6.19 2.79
C TRP A 742 -25.18 -5.84 1.68
N LYS A 743 -26.17 -5.00 1.97
CA LYS A 743 -27.29 -4.69 1.05
C LYS A 743 -26.87 -4.04 -0.27
N TRP A 744 -25.68 -3.41 -0.35
CA TRP A 744 -25.29 -2.50 -1.43
C TRP A 744 -24.28 -3.10 -2.44
N THR A 745 -24.15 -4.42 -2.47
CA THR A 745 -23.33 -5.15 -3.44
C THR A 745 -24.05 -6.41 -3.88
N ALA A 746 -23.91 -6.80 -5.14
CA ALA A 746 -24.57 -7.99 -5.68
C ALA A 746 -24.12 -9.31 -5.01
N ASN A 747 -22.86 -9.37 -4.55
CA ASN A 747 -22.33 -10.55 -3.86
C ASN A 747 -22.55 -10.54 -2.34
N GLY A 748 -23.32 -9.60 -1.81
CA GLY A 748 -23.57 -9.48 -0.37
C GLY A 748 -22.35 -9.16 0.50
N ALA A 749 -21.18 -8.90 -0.09
CA ALA A 749 -19.95 -8.63 0.64
C ALA A 749 -19.67 -7.13 0.74
N TYR A 750 -19.15 -6.71 1.89
CA TYR A 750 -18.79 -5.32 2.14
C TYR A 750 -17.68 -4.84 1.20
N SER A 751 -17.82 -3.64 0.68
CA SER A 751 -16.75 -2.89 0.04
C SER A 751 -16.75 -1.43 0.50
N THR A 752 -15.57 -0.87 0.75
CA THR A 752 -15.42 0.56 1.10
C THR A 752 -16.03 1.48 0.02
N ARG A 753 -15.99 1.05 -1.23
CA ARG A 753 -16.59 1.78 -2.36
C ARG A 753 -18.10 1.88 -2.25
N SER A 754 -18.80 0.77 -1.98
CA SER A 754 -20.25 0.76 -1.80
C SER A 754 -20.66 1.53 -0.55
N ALA A 755 -19.94 1.35 0.57
CA ALA A 755 -20.14 2.08 1.82
C ALA A 755 -19.90 3.60 1.68
N TYR A 756 -19.00 4.02 0.82
CA TYR A 756 -18.84 5.43 0.49
C TYR A 756 -19.98 5.96 -0.36
N ARG A 757 -20.39 5.21 -1.39
CA ARG A 757 -21.43 5.62 -2.34
C ARG A 757 -22.80 5.76 -1.71
N ILE A 758 -23.19 4.87 -0.82
CA ILE A 758 -24.53 4.92 -0.20
C ILE A 758 -24.75 6.21 0.60
N GLN A 759 -23.70 6.82 1.12
CA GLN A 759 -23.80 8.09 1.85
C GLN A 759 -24.14 9.30 0.95
N PHE A 760 -24.27 9.11 -0.35
CA PHE A 760 -24.77 10.09 -1.32
C PHE A 760 -26.17 9.77 -1.83
N CYS A 761 -26.84 8.80 -1.24
CA CYS A 761 -28.25 8.51 -1.55
C CYS A 761 -29.08 9.77 -1.33
N GLY A 762 -30.03 10.04 -2.24
CA GLY A 762 -30.83 11.26 -2.24
C GLY A 762 -30.13 12.51 -2.84
N SER A 763 -28.87 12.40 -3.29
CA SER A 763 -28.22 13.52 -3.96
C SER A 763 -28.70 13.68 -5.41
N TYR A 764 -29.18 14.88 -5.77
CA TYR A 764 -29.63 15.18 -7.13
C TYR A 764 -28.46 15.32 -8.11
N ARG A 765 -28.68 14.85 -9.35
CA ARG A 765 -27.81 15.13 -10.50
C ARG A 765 -28.17 16.50 -11.06
N ALA A 766 -27.25 17.44 -11.03
CA ALA A 766 -27.46 18.76 -11.59
C ALA A 766 -27.51 18.74 -13.13
N PHE A 767 -26.80 17.80 -13.77
CA PHE A 767 -26.73 17.61 -15.23
C PHE A 767 -26.12 16.23 -15.55
N ARG A 768 -26.15 15.84 -16.83
CA ARG A 768 -25.59 14.56 -17.30
C ARG A 768 -24.07 14.57 -17.37
N SER A 769 -23.44 14.67 -16.21
CA SER A 769 -21.98 14.71 -16.06
C SER A 769 -21.26 13.45 -16.55
N ASP A 770 -21.95 12.31 -16.62
CA ASP A 770 -21.43 11.07 -17.17
C ASP A 770 -20.96 11.22 -18.63
N LEU A 771 -21.63 12.02 -19.44
CA LEU A 771 -21.24 12.32 -20.82
C LEU A 771 -19.87 13.00 -20.90
N ILE A 772 -19.62 13.96 -20.01
CA ILE A 772 -18.33 14.67 -19.95
C ILE A 772 -17.19 13.69 -19.60
N TRP A 773 -17.40 12.82 -18.61
CA TRP A 773 -16.33 11.95 -18.13
C TRP A 773 -16.09 10.75 -19.05
N LYS A 774 -17.10 10.30 -19.82
CA LYS A 774 -16.98 9.23 -20.82
C LYS A 774 -16.41 9.72 -22.16
N ALA A 775 -16.50 11.00 -22.47
CA ALA A 775 -15.99 11.55 -23.73
C ALA A 775 -14.53 11.19 -23.99
N PHE A 776 -14.18 10.86 -25.21
CA PHE A 776 -12.81 10.56 -25.62
C PHE A 776 -12.04 11.85 -25.94
N THR A 777 -11.61 12.55 -24.88
CA THR A 777 -10.87 13.81 -24.96
C THR A 777 -9.92 13.96 -23.78
N GLU A 778 -9.04 14.96 -23.86
CA GLU A 778 -8.09 15.27 -22.78
C GLU A 778 -8.80 15.70 -21.50
N ASN A 779 -8.20 15.35 -20.35
CA ASN A 779 -8.78 15.68 -19.05
C ASN A 779 -8.91 17.20 -18.80
N LYS A 780 -8.03 18.03 -19.42
CA LYS A 780 -8.16 19.50 -19.31
C LYS A 780 -9.48 19.99 -19.91
N CYS A 781 -9.88 19.44 -21.07
CA CYS A 781 -11.15 19.76 -21.74
C CYS A 781 -12.34 19.28 -20.90
N LYS A 782 -12.28 18.06 -20.34
CA LYS A 782 -13.34 17.55 -19.44
C LYS A 782 -13.57 18.43 -18.22
N VAL A 783 -12.50 18.87 -17.56
CA VAL A 783 -12.59 19.78 -16.40
C VAL A 783 -13.11 21.15 -16.82
N PHE A 784 -12.70 21.66 -17.97
CA PHE A 784 -13.20 22.91 -18.52
C PHE A 784 -14.72 22.83 -18.79
N VAL A 785 -15.16 21.84 -19.56
CA VAL A 785 -16.58 21.61 -19.88
C VAL A 785 -17.41 21.40 -18.59
N TRP A 786 -16.88 20.67 -17.59
CA TRP A 786 -17.54 20.51 -16.31
C TRP A 786 -17.73 21.86 -15.58
N THR A 787 -16.73 22.75 -15.67
CA THR A 787 -16.79 24.09 -15.05
C THR A 787 -17.76 25.00 -15.82
N MET A 788 -17.77 24.88 -17.16
CA MET A 788 -18.67 25.61 -18.06
C MET A 788 -20.13 25.20 -17.86
N ALA A 789 -20.42 23.90 -17.81
CA ALA A 789 -21.76 23.36 -17.56
C ALA A 789 -22.34 23.75 -16.19
N ARG A 790 -21.52 24.28 -15.30
CA ARG A 790 -21.92 24.88 -14.01
C ARG A 790 -21.94 26.42 -14.04
N GLU A 791 -21.74 27.02 -15.23
CA GLU A 791 -21.68 28.48 -15.39
C GLU A 791 -20.61 29.14 -14.50
N LYS A 792 -19.45 28.45 -14.33
CA LYS A 792 -18.38 28.90 -13.41
C LYS A 792 -17.03 29.10 -14.10
N ILE A 793 -16.98 29.12 -15.44
CA ILE A 793 -15.80 29.64 -16.15
C ILE A 793 -15.70 31.17 -15.96
N LEU A 794 -14.49 31.70 -16.16
CA LEU A 794 -14.23 33.13 -15.96
C LEU A 794 -14.67 33.95 -17.18
N THR A 795 -15.98 34.02 -17.42
CA THR A 795 -16.63 34.87 -18.40
C THR A 795 -16.83 36.27 -17.81
N ALA A 796 -17.07 37.26 -18.66
CA ALA A 796 -17.22 38.67 -18.25
C ALA A 796 -18.25 38.84 -17.12
N ASP A 797 -19.43 38.18 -17.22
CA ASP A 797 -20.44 38.16 -16.16
C ASP A 797 -19.96 37.58 -14.84
N ASN A 798 -19.14 36.51 -14.87
CA ASN A 798 -18.58 35.91 -13.68
C ASN A 798 -17.40 36.72 -13.10
N LEU A 799 -16.65 37.45 -13.92
CA LEU A 799 -15.63 38.38 -13.50
C LEU A 799 -16.29 39.59 -12.81
N GLN A 800 -17.37 40.13 -13.41
CA GLN A 800 -18.17 41.22 -12.84
C GLN A 800 -18.72 40.87 -11.45
N LYS A 801 -19.36 39.70 -11.30
CA LYS A 801 -19.85 39.21 -10.00
C LYS A 801 -18.76 39.05 -8.93
N ARG A 802 -17.48 39.00 -9.33
CA ARG A 802 -16.32 38.89 -8.42
C ARG A 802 -15.61 40.23 -8.17
N GLY A 803 -16.04 41.30 -8.80
CA GLY A 803 -15.37 42.60 -8.75
C GLY A 803 -14.00 42.59 -9.45
N TRP A 804 -13.80 41.69 -10.42
CA TRP A 804 -12.56 41.63 -11.20
C TRP A 804 -12.67 42.37 -12.51
N PRO A 805 -11.56 42.89 -13.07
CA PRO A 805 -11.57 43.54 -14.36
C PRO A 805 -12.23 42.66 -15.45
N HIS A 806 -13.14 43.25 -16.21
CA HIS A 806 -13.89 42.55 -17.26
C HIS A 806 -14.21 43.51 -18.40
N GLN A 807 -14.63 42.98 -19.52
CA GLN A 807 -15.10 43.73 -20.68
C GLN A 807 -16.62 43.66 -20.73
N ASP A 808 -17.27 44.73 -21.13
CA ASP A 808 -18.75 44.81 -21.21
C ASP A 808 -19.31 44.05 -22.41
N ARG A 809 -18.46 43.71 -23.42
CA ARG A 809 -18.82 43.00 -24.61
C ARG A 809 -18.00 41.68 -24.76
N CYS A 810 -18.55 40.74 -25.52
CA CYS A 810 -17.83 39.50 -25.85
C CYS A 810 -16.60 39.81 -26.70
N ALA A 811 -15.43 39.39 -26.23
CA ALA A 811 -14.17 39.60 -26.92
C ALA A 811 -14.04 38.90 -28.29
N LEU A 812 -14.87 37.85 -28.54
CA LEU A 812 -14.82 37.04 -29.77
C LEU A 812 -15.74 37.55 -30.87
N CYS A 813 -16.91 38.07 -30.53
CA CYS A 813 -17.92 38.51 -31.54
C CYS A 813 -18.36 39.96 -31.39
N ASN A 814 -17.81 40.68 -30.44
CA ASN A 814 -18.17 42.07 -30.08
C ASN A 814 -19.67 42.30 -29.76
N GLY A 815 -20.42 41.22 -29.58
CA GLY A 815 -21.83 41.17 -29.24
C GLY A 815 -22.11 41.44 -27.74
N PRO A 816 -23.25 40.99 -27.19
CA PRO A 816 -23.62 41.22 -25.78
C PRO A 816 -22.63 40.62 -24.79
N LEU A 817 -22.81 40.97 -23.49
CA LEU A 817 -21.96 40.54 -22.42
C LEU A 817 -21.66 39.02 -22.47
N GLU A 818 -20.39 38.66 -22.34
CA GLU A 818 -19.91 37.29 -22.39
C GLU A 818 -20.40 36.47 -21.21
N THR A 819 -21.28 35.51 -21.45
CA THR A 819 -21.77 34.53 -20.48
C THR A 819 -21.32 33.14 -20.91
N CYS A 820 -21.40 32.16 -20.00
CA CYS A 820 -21.13 30.75 -20.35
C CYS A 820 -22.03 30.23 -21.46
N LEU A 821 -23.32 30.61 -21.45
CA LEU A 821 -24.28 30.23 -22.46
C LEU A 821 -23.95 30.88 -23.81
N HIS A 822 -23.59 32.18 -23.77
CA HIS A 822 -23.18 32.90 -24.97
C HIS A 822 -21.99 32.21 -25.64
N LEU A 823 -20.91 31.97 -24.92
CA LEU A 823 -19.71 31.33 -25.44
C LEU A 823 -19.95 29.90 -25.91
N ALA A 824 -20.84 29.13 -25.25
CA ALA A 824 -21.06 27.73 -25.59
C ALA A 824 -21.96 27.53 -26.80
N LEU A 825 -22.99 28.40 -26.99
CA LEU A 825 -24.08 28.14 -27.94
C LEU A 825 -24.48 29.35 -28.80
N LEU A 826 -24.30 30.57 -28.30
CA LEU A 826 -24.88 31.77 -28.92
C LEU A 826 -23.86 32.63 -29.68
N CYS A 827 -22.58 32.53 -29.33
CA CYS A 827 -21.54 33.34 -29.98
C CYS A 827 -21.37 32.93 -31.47
N PRO A 828 -21.54 33.84 -32.44
CA PRO A 828 -21.35 33.52 -33.86
C PRO A 828 -19.97 32.98 -34.16
N PHE A 829 -18.93 33.51 -33.51
CA PHE A 829 -17.55 33.06 -33.67
C PHE A 829 -17.38 31.59 -33.22
N THR A 830 -17.84 31.26 -32.01
CA THR A 830 -17.70 29.87 -31.52
C THR A 830 -18.60 28.85 -32.22
N ARG A 831 -19.67 29.33 -32.86
CA ARG A 831 -20.54 28.49 -33.71
C ARG A 831 -19.92 28.20 -35.09
N ALA A 832 -19.08 29.12 -35.58
CA ALA A 832 -18.37 28.96 -36.84
C ALA A 832 -17.12 28.04 -36.73
N VAL A 833 -16.52 27.97 -35.54
CA VAL A 833 -15.38 27.07 -35.25
C VAL A 833 -15.88 25.71 -34.85
#